data_d4ca6f6e68ccba82a092ab2717f000ce
#
_entry.id   d4ca6f6e68ccba82a092ab2717f000ce
#
_cell.length_a   1.000
_cell.length_b   1.000
_cell.length_c   1.000
_cell.angle_alpha   90.00
_cell.angle_beta   90.00
_cell.angle_gamma   90.00
#
_symmetry.space_group_name_H-M   'P 1'
#
loop_
_entity.id
_entity.type
_entity.pdbx_description
1 polymer ?
#
loop_
_entity_poly.entity_id
_entity_poly.type
_entity_poly.pdbx_seq_one_letter_code
_entity_poly.pdbx_strand_id
1 'polypeptide(L)'
;MEFAILGPLEVRTRAGNRIRLGGARQERLLAALLLNPGGAVPVPRLVDAVWEDRPPATADRQVRNLAGLLRRAFRKADPTGPPVLLTDGRGYRIPLDDHGLDSRLFADTVARSRRTAAAGQQSAAAAGLRQALSLWRGPVLDGLEGQLIDAGAVPLDELRLTAWEDCLDLDAALGRHRASIPELTGLVADHPLRERFVGQLMRALHASGRTADALTVHRRFTGRLAEELGLDPSPELRRLHLALLTAGVAPDPGPGSGGAGPSTDPRTARPRTAVPGTAGRPGGPADERAGTARAVTTAVASASAEGGRGPRPGVPVPVPAQLPPSLATFTGRDAELASLDAFAEAASWSPASNPVSNPASNSGPGSDPDRTPGPGSASAARICAVSGSAGIGKSALVVQWAHRVRGRFPGGQLYADLHGFSAEPPLTPHAVLARFLRALGVPGEQVPSVPEEAAALYRSMLADRRVLVVLDNARSAEQVRPLLPGAPECLTVVTSRAGLAGLTARDGARPLALDLMPAPDAVALLDRVIGPRRARSEPAAVAELAAVCGRLPLALAIAASRLAERPGRTVADHVAELRDTGNRLTALAIDDDAASAVRATLDLSYRTLPAAARTLFRLLALTPGSGLTAAAAAALCGERVAVVRPVLDQLATAHLLAHEGGDHYRLHDLLRLYAAERAAAETGRAVSAAARERLGTWYLHHADAAARLLTPHRRRIPLGAPGPWYEPPAFTTAAGAQRWCESEHTRLLGMVRAAAEHGPDTLAWRLPVALWSYWFT
;
A
#
# COMPACT_ATOMS: atom_id res chain seq x y z
N MET A 1 40.71 -18.76 16.14
CA MET A 1 40.59 -18.13 14.82
C MET A 1 39.84 -16.83 14.93
N GLU A 2 40.16 -15.87 14.05
CA GLU A 2 39.45 -14.61 13.93
C GLU A 2 38.91 -14.50 12.49
N PHE A 3 37.61 -14.24 12.39
CA PHE A 3 36.90 -14.09 11.12
C PHE A 3 36.48 -12.66 10.94
N ALA A 4 36.66 -12.14 9.76
CA ALA A 4 36.25 -10.79 9.43
C ALA A 4 35.42 -10.81 8.14
N ILE A 5 34.16 -10.33 8.25
CA ILE A 5 33.16 -10.26 7.19
C ILE A 5 32.63 -8.85 6.94
N LEU A 6 33.01 -7.88 7.78
CA LEU A 6 32.63 -6.46 7.60
C LEU A 6 33.58 -5.78 6.56
N GLY A 7 33.65 -6.35 5.39
CA GLY A 7 34.53 -6.07 4.27
C GLY A 7 34.87 -7.35 3.53
N PRO A 8 35.93 -7.42 2.73
CA PRO A 8 36.40 -8.65 2.12
C PRO A 8 36.60 -9.76 3.17
N LEU A 9 36.24 -11.00 2.84
CA LEU A 9 36.35 -12.12 3.76
C LEU A 9 37.82 -12.34 4.15
N GLU A 10 38.15 -12.27 5.43
CA GLU A 10 39.45 -12.59 5.95
C GLU A 10 39.35 -13.60 7.10
N VAL A 11 40.31 -14.50 7.12
CA VAL A 11 40.51 -15.47 8.20
C VAL A 11 41.92 -15.35 8.72
N ARG A 12 42.05 -15.18 10.04
CA ARG A 12 43.35 -15.04 10.71
C ARG A 12 43.47 -16.03 11.86
N THR A 13 44.67 -16.49 12.13
CA THR A 13 44.99 -17.16 13.39
C THR A 13 44.98 -16.15 14.54
N ARG A 14 44.89 -16.59 15.80
CA ARG A 14 45.08 -15.72 16.99
C ARG A 14 46.44 -14.99 16.99
N ALA A 15 47.43 -15.52 16.30
CA ALA A 15 48.74 -14.88 16.13
C ALA A 15 48.75 -13.82 15.00
N GLY A 16 47.61 -13.54 14.35
CA GLY A 16 47.45 -12.53 13.31
C GLY A 16 47.80 -13.01 11.89
N ASN A 17 48.22 -14.27 11.69
CA ASN A 17 48.60 -14.79 10.37
C ASN A 17 47.35 -15.03 9.52
N ARG A 18 47.34 -14.48 8.28
CA ARG A 18 46.26 -14.66 7.32
C ARG A 18 46.22 -16.07 6.77
N ILE A 19 45.07 -16.69 6.74
CA ILE A 19 44.82 -18.01 6.13
C ILE A 19 44.23 -17.82 4.74
N ARG A 20 44.90 -18.37 3.72
CA ARG A 20 44.36 -18.39 2.35
C ARG A 20 43.44 -19.58 2.17
N LEU A 21 42.22 -19.32 1.71
CA LEU A 21 41.23 -20.32 1.35
C LEU A 21 41.48 -20.81 -0.10
N GLY A 22 41.02 -22.02 -0.41
CA GLY A 22 41.32 -22.67 -1.69
C GLY A 22 40.37 -22.30 -2.84
N GLY A 23 39.79 -21.10 -2.82
CA GLY A 23 38.96 -20.55 -3.91
C GLY A 23 37.50 -20.27 -3.55
N ALA A 24 36.77 -19.62 -4.47
CA ALA A 24 35.46 -19.01 -4.25
C ALA A 24 34.39 -19.94 -3.63
N ARG A 25 34.37 -21.23 -3.95
CA ARG A 25 33.40 -22.17 -3.34
C ARG A 25 33.66 -22.42 -1.85
N GLN A 26 34.92 -22.41 -1.42
CA GLN A 26 35.26 -22.52 0.01
C GLN A 26 34.91 -21.24 0.73
N GLU A 27 35.14 -20.09 0.09
CA GLU A 27 34.81 -18.77 0.63
C GLU A 27 33.31 -18.60 0.78
N ARG A 28 32.49 -18.96 -0.23
CA ARG A 28 31.02 -18.94 -0.16
C ARG A 28 30.48 -19.89 0.93
N LEU A 29 31.03 -21.10 1.04
CA LEU A 29 30.65 -22.02 2.11
C LEU A 29 30.93 -21.43 3.49
N LEU A 30 32.11 -20.84 3.69
CA LEU A 30 32.48 -20.22 4.94
C LEU A 30 31.64 -18.97 5.24
N ALA A 31 31.40 -18.13 4.23
CA ALA A 31 30.56 -16.97 4.35
C ALA A 31 29.13 -17.32 4.83
N ALA A 32 28.51 -18.35 4.24
CA ALA A 32 27.19 -18.83 4.65
C ALA A 32 27.15 -19.30 6.12
N LEU A 33 28.24 -19.89 6.60
CA LEU A 33 28.36 -20.30 8.00
C LEU A 33 28.55 -19.11 8.94
N LEU A 34 29.33 -18.10 8.54
CA LEU A 34 29.62 -16.91 9.33
C LEU A 34 28.44 -15.92 9.39
N LEU A 35 27.59 -15.91 8.36
CA LEU A 35 26.33 -15.16 8.34
C LEU A 35 25.25 -15.77 9.25
N ASN A 36 25.46 -17.02 9.75
CA ASN A 36 24.58 -17.66 10.73
C ASN A 36 25.36 -17.99 12.03
N PRO A 37 25.77 -16.97 12.79
CA PRO A 37 26.72 -17.09 13.87
C PRO A 37 26.21 -18.01 14.99
N GLY A 38 26.97 -19.12 15.21
CA GLY A 38 26.68 -20.11 16.25
C GLY A 38 25.57 -21.11 15.92
N GLY A 39 24.77 -20.88 14.89
CA GLY A 39 23.71 -21.77 14.42
C GLY A 39 24.21 -22.85 13.46
N ALA A 40 23.54 -24.01 13.44
CA ALA A 40 23.79 -25.03 12.44
C ALA A 40 23.14 -24.68 11.10
N VAL A 41 23.93 -24.66 10.02
CA VAL A 41 23.43 -24.45 8.66
C VAL A 41 23.24 -25.80 7.96
N PRO A 42 22.00 -26.17 7.56
CA PRO A 42 21.73 -27.44 6.90
C PRO A 42 22.45 -27.55 5.56
N VAL A 43 22.83 -28.77 5.15
CA VAL A 43 23.55 -29.04 3.89
C VAL A 43 22.80 -28.47 2.67
N PRO A 44 21.47 -28.60 2.51
CA PRO A 44 20.77 -27.99 1.36
C PRO A 44 21.00 -26.47 1.26
N ARG A 45 20.94 -25.75 2.37
CA ARG A 45 21.17 -24.31 2.42
C ARG A 45 22.62 -23.93 2.08
N LEU A 46 23.58 -24.81 2.39
CA LEU A 46 24.97 -24.65 1.99
C LEU A 46 25.17 -24.95 0.50
N VAL A 47 24.39 -25.86 -0.07
CA VAL A 47 24.32 -26.09 -1.50
C VAL A 47 23.86 -24.84 -2.23
N ASP A 48 22.76 -24.24 -1.78
CA ASP A 48 22.21 -23.00 -2.35
C ASP A 48 23.25 -21.86 -2.28
N ALA A 49 23.95 -21.72 -1.14
CA ALA A 49 24.97 -20.69 -0.97
C ALA A 49 26.19 -20.83 -1.91
N VAL A 50 26.54 -22.05 -2.29
CA VAL A 50 27.73 -22.31 -3.11
C VAL A 50 27.46 -22.37 -4.60
N TRP A 51 26.26 -22.84 -5.03
CA TRP A 51 25.90 -23.08 -6.43
C TRP A 51 24.70 -22.32 -6.93
N GLU A 52 23.94 -21.70 -6.02
CA GLU A 52 22.68 -20.99 -6.35
C GLU A 52 21.70 -21.90 -7.13
N ASP A 53 21.24 -21.47 -8.29
CA ASP A 53 20.25 -22.19 -9.10
C ASP A 53 20.80 -23.40 -9.89
N ARG A 54 22.10 -23.68 -9.82
CA ARG A 54 22.75 -24.73 -10.65
C ARG A 54 23.60 -25.71 -9.83
N PRO A 55 23.02 -26.39 -8.83
CA PRO A 55 23.75 -27.39 -8.07
C PRO A 55 24.02 -28.64 -8.92
N PRO A 56 25.20 -29.21 -8.87
CA PRO A 56 25.48 -30.50 -9.50
C PRO A 56 24.77 -31.63 -8.76
N ALA A 57 24.49 -32.75 -9.42
CA ALA A 57 23.83 -33.91 -8.80
C ALA A 57 24.60 -34.48 -7.57
N THR A 58 25.87 -34.13 -7.42
CA THR A 58 26.76 -34.53 -6.30
C THR A 58 26.98 -33.39 -5.30
N ALA A 59 26.15 -32.35 -5.28
CA ALA A 59 26.36 -31.13 -4.47
C ALA A 59 26.55 -31.45 -2.97
N ASP A 60 25.73 -32.30 -2.37
CA ASP A 60 25.87 -32.74 -0.99
C ASP A 60 27.21 -33.36 -0.66
N ARG A 61 27.74 -34.20 -1.57
CA ARG A 61 29.06 -34.79 -1.41
C ARG A 61 30.14 -33.72 -1.53
N GLN A 62 29.97 -32.78 -2.45
CA GLN A 62 30.93 -31.68 -2.64
C GLN A 62 30.93 -30.73 -1.43
N VAL A 63 29.78 -30.41 -0.79
CA VAL A 63 29.75 -29.64 0.48
C VAL A 63 30.56 -30.35 1.56
N ARG A 64 30.43 -31.69 1.71
CA ARG A 64 31.22 -32.46 2.68
C ARG A 64 32.73 -32.39 2.37
N ASN A 65 33.12 -32.45 1.09
CA ASN A 65 34.50 -32.30 0.68
C ASN A 65 35.02 -30.87 0.96
N LEU A 66 34.28 -29.83 0.65
CA LEU A 66 34.63 -28.45 0.95
C LEU A 66 34.77 -28.19 2.47
N ALA A 67 33.86 -28.72 3.29
CA ALA A 67 33.98 -28.68 4.74
C ALA A 67 35.23 -29.41 5.26
N GLY A 68 35.59 -30.56 4.63
CA GLY A 68 36.85 -31.29 4.90
C GLY A 68 38.10 -30.48 4.52
N LEU A 69 38.06 -29.74 3.41
CA LEU A 69 39.14 -28.86 2.98
C LEU A 69 39.32 -27.67 3.93
N LEU A 70 38.22 -27.02 4.37
CA LEU A 70 38.28 -25.96 5.36
C LEU A 70 38.84 -26.45 6.69
N ARG A 71 38.41 -27.61 7.19
CA ARG A 71 38.97 -28.21 8.42
C ARG A 71 40.46 -28.47 8.32
N ARG A 72 40.96 -28.95 7.14
CA ARG A 72 42.40 -29.17 6.91
C ARG A 72 43.18 -27.84 6.87
N ALA A 73 42.62 -26.82 6.20
CA ALA A 73 43.23 -25.49 6.15
C ALA A 73 43.40 -24.88 7.54
N PHE A 74 42.31 -24.93 8.36
CA PHE A 74 42.32 -24.38 9.74
C PHE A 74 43.28 -25.16 10.66
N ARG A 75 43.27 -26.50 10.58
CA ARG A 75 44.16 -27.34 11.41
C ARG A 75 45.64 -27.17 11.01
N LYS A 76 45.92 -26.94 9.69
CA LYS A 76 47.29 -26.64 9.24
C LYS A 76 47.77 -25.30 9.78
N ALA A 77 46.89 -24.30 9.86
CA ALA A 77 47.26 -22.98 10.34
C ALA A 77 47.35 -22.86 11.86
N ASP A 78 46.56 -23.68 12.59
CA ASP A 78 46.54 -23.73 14.07
C ASP A 78 46.32 -25.19 14.51
N PRO A 79 47.41 -26.00 14.61
CA PRO A 79 47.32 -27.43 14.91
C PRO A 79 46.79 -27.72 16.33
N THR A 80 47.00 -26.83 17.26
CA THR A 80 46.62 -26.98 18.70
C THR A 80 45.34 -26.25 19.08
N GLY A 81 44.76 -25.47 18.14
CA GLY A 81 43.58 -24.70 18.37
C GLY A 81 42.29 -25.55 18.42
N PRO A 82 41.21 -24.98 18.98
CA PRO A 82 39.89 -25.63 19.05
C PRO A 82 39.33 -25.88 17.66
N PRO A 83 38.43 -26.89 17.49
CA PRO A 83 37.81 -27.20 16.20
C PRO A 83 36.99 -26.04 15.69
N VAL A 84 37.31 -25.55 14.49
CA VAL A 84 36.64 -24.35 13.88
C VAL A 84 35.30 -24.70 13.26
N LEU A 85 35.19 -25.88 12.63
CA LEU A 85 34.01 -26.30 11.88
C LEU A 85 33.49 -27.64 12.44
N LEU A 86 32.35 -27.62 13.07
CA LEU A 86 31.68 -28.78 13.63
C LEU A 86 30.58 -29.31 12.71
N THR A 87 30.36 -30.64 12.76
CA THR A 87 29.16 -31.25 12.18
C THR A 87 28.09 -31.25 13.26
N ASP A 88 26.90 -30.78 12.93
CA ASP A 88 25.77 -30.69 13.84
C ASP A 88 24.51 -31.21 13.15
N GLY A 89 24.07 -32.40 13.52
CA GLY A 89 22.95 -33.07 12.85
C GLY A 89 23.21 -33.25 11.34
N ARG A 90 22.34 -32.69 10.51
CA ARG A 90 22.48 -32.73 9.03
C ARG A 90 23.16 -31.49 8.44
N GLY A 91 23.90 -30.74 9.25
CA GLY A 91 24.54 -29.50 8.82
C GLY A 91 25.91 -29.26 9.44
N TYR A 92 26.36 -28.02 9.33
CA TYR A 92 27.64 -27.55 9.86
C TYR A 92 27.45 -26.24 10.63
N ARG A 93 28.29 -26.03 11.66
CA ARG A 93 28.34 -24.76 12.40
C ARG A 93 29.77 -24.39 12.80
N ILE A 94 29.99 -23.10 13.02
CA ILE A 94 31.22 -22.58 13.60
C ILE A 94 30.91 -22.16 15.05
N PRO A 95 31.53 -22.79 16.08
CA PRO A 95 31.34 -22.37 17.45
C PRO A 95 32.08 -21.06 17.69
N LEU A 96 31.35 -20.00 18.03
CA LEU A 96 31.91 -18.66 18.22
C LEU A 96 32.41 -18.40 19.64
N ASP A 97 32.23 -19.35 20.57
CA ASP A 97 32.71 -19.19 21.94
C ASP A 97 34.24 -19.19 22.02
N ASP A 98 34.88 -19.94 21.12
CA ASP A 98 36.34 -20.03 20.99
C ASP A 98 36.93 -19.21 19.84
N HIS A 99 36.11 -18.53 19.05
CA HIS A 99 36.51 -17.86 17.81
C HIS A 99 35.92 -16.46 17.72
N GLY A 100 36.73 -15.49 17.26
CA GLY A 100 36.33 -14.11 17.04
C GLY A 100 35.60 -13.94 15.71
N LEU A 101 34.53 -13.13 15.69
CA LEU A 101 33.83 -12.68 14.48
C LEU A 101 33.59 -11.17 14.58
N ASP A 102 34.07 -10.41 13.61
CA ASP A 102 34.00 -8.94 13.61
C ASP A 102 32.55 -8.40 13.64
N SER A 103 31.62 -9.04 12.94
CA SER A 103 30.20 -8.63 12.96
C SER A 103 29.56 -8.82 14.33
N ARG A 104 29.92 -9.87 15.08
CA ARG A 104 29.47 -10.06 16.47
C ARG A 104 30.08 -9.02 17.40
N LEU A 105 31.40 -8.78 17.26
CA LEU A 105 32.11 -7.76 18.03
C LEU A 105 31.51 -6.37 17.79
N PHE A 106 31.17 -6.07 16.53
CA PHE A 106 30.44 -4.85 16.13
C PHE A 106 29.10 -4.74 16.86
N ALA A 107 28.25 -5.74 16.73
CA ALA A 107 26.92 -5.75 17.34
C ALA A 107 26.98 -5.61 18.89
N ASP A 108 27.87 -6.36 19.54
CA ASP A 108 28.08 -6.31 20.99
C ASP A 108 28.60 -4.95 21.46
N THR A 109 29.48 -4.32 20.66
CA THR A 109 30.02 -2.99 20.97
C THR A 109 28.97 -1.91 20.80
N VAL A 110 28.16 -1.96 19.72
CA VAL A 110 27.00 -1.06 19.53
C VAL A 110 26.01 -1.21 20.69
N ALA A 111 25.62 -2.43 21.06
CA ALA A 111 24.70 -2.67 22.16
C ALA A 111 25.25 -2.16 23.52
N ARG A 112 26.54 -2.32 23.76
CA ARG A 112 27.22 -1.79 24.94
C ARG A 112 27.23 -0.27 24.95
N SER A 113 27.57 0.35 23.85
CA SER A 113 27.59 1.80 23.70
C SER A 113 26.23 2.43 23.92
N ARG A 114 25.16 1.80 23.42
CA ARG A 114 23.75 2.22 23.68
C ARG A 114 23.42 2.18 25.18
N ARG A 115 23.83 1.14 25.89
CA ARG A 115 23.66 1.06 27.35
C ARG A 115 24.47 2.15 28.06
N THR A 116 25.69 2.43 27.62
CA THR A 116 26.54 3.49 28.15
C THR A 116 25.91 4.86 27.94
N ALA A 117 25.30 5.10 26.79
CA ALA A 117 24.55 6.33 26.51
C ALA A 117 23.32 6.47 27.42
N ALA A 118 22.55 5.40 27.61
CA ALA A 118 21.41 5.36 28.52
C ALA A 118 21.80 5.63 29.99
N ALA A 119 23.03 5.28 30.38
CA ALA A 119 23.62 5.62 31.70
C ALA A 119 24.14 7.05 31.78
N GLY A 120 23.89 7.90 30.77
CA GLY A 120 24.32 9.32 30.78
C GLY A 120 25.77 9.57 30.35
N GLN A 121 26.54 8.53 30.03
CA GLN A 121 27.95 8.62 29.64
C GLN A 121 28.13 8.87 28.15
N GLN A 122 27.61 9.99 27.63
CA GLN A 122 27.50 10.29 26.20
C GLN A 122 28.84 10.25 25.46
N SER A 123 29.92 10.80 26.05
CA SER A 123 31.25 10.85 25.44
C SER A 123 31.88 9.47 25.28
N ALA A 124 31.75 8.59 26.30
CA ALA A 124 32.23 7.22 26.23
C ALA A 124 31.41 6.38 25.22
N ALA A 125 30.09 6.61 25.17
CA ALA A 125 29.21 5.95 24.21
C ALA A 125 29.54 6.31 22.76
N ALA A 126 29.75 7.60 22.47
CA ALA A 126 30.17 8.07 21.14
C ALA A 126 31.52 7.48 20.72
N ALA A 127 32.50 7.43 21.64
CA ALA A 127 33.79 6.78 21.36
C ALA A 127 33.64 5.29 21.07
N GLY A 128 32.80 4.57 21.82
CA GLY A 128 32.51 3.16 21.60
C GLY A 128 31.84 2.89 20.25
N LEU A 129 30.88 3.73 19.83
CA LEU A 129 30.24 3.62 18.51
C LEU A 129 31.23 3.89 17.38
N ARG A 130 32.11 4.89 17.51
CA ARG A 130 33.18 5.15 16.53
C ARG A 130 34.16 3.98 16.42
N GLN A 131 34.52 3.37 17.55
CA GLN A 131 35.33 2.14 17.56
C GLN A 131 34.61 0.98 16.86
N ALA A 132 33.31 0.80 17.11
CA ALA A 132 32.54 -0.23 16.40
C ALA A 132 32.52 0.02 14.89
N LEU A 133 32.20 1.26 14.48
CA LEU A 133 32.15 1.64 13.06
C LEU A 133 33.50 1.49 12.35
N SER A 134 34.63 1.62 13.04
CA SER A 134 35.98 1.40 12.46
C SER A 134 36.29 -0.05 12.14
N LEU A 135 35.48 -1.01 12.55
CA LEU A 135 35.60 -2.42 12.16
C LEU A 135 35.22 -2.67 10.70
N TRP A 136 34.46 -1.74 10.12
CA TRP A 136 34.05 -1.84 8.72
C TRP A 136 35.17 -1.44 7.76
N ARG A 137 35.49 -2.36 6.83
CA ARG A 137 36.56 -2.21 5.85
C ARG A 137 36.02 -2.09 4.42
N GLY A 138 34.69 -2.26 4.23
CA GLY A 138 33.98 -2.21 2.96
C GLY A 138 32.56 -2.77 3.10
N PRO A 139 31.90 -3.09 1.99
CA PRO A 139 30.65 -3.85 1.99
C PRO A 139 30.82 -5.22 2.65
N VAL A 140 29.75 -5.77 3.24
CA VAL A 140 29.79 -7.10 3.86
C VAL A 140 30.20 -8.16 2.84
N LEU A 141 31.25 -8.93 3.15
CA LEU A 141 31.75 -10.00 2.27
C LEU A 141 32.13 -9.52 0.86
N ASP A 142 32.67 -8.31 0.76
CA ASP A 142 33.07 -7.67 -0.50
C ASP A 142 33.83 -8.62 -1.42
N GLY A 143 33.42 -8.71 -2.70
CA GLY A 143 33.95 -9.63 -3.69
C GLY A 143 33.31 -11.03 -3.69
N LEU A 144 32.34 -11.33 -2.84
CA LEU A 144 31.51 -12.53 -2.86
C LEU A 144 30.09 -12.18 -3.22
N GLU A 145 29.60 -12.70 -4.34
CA GLU A 145 28.21 -12.51 -4.80
C GLU A 145 27.37 -13.74 -4.47
N GLY A 146 26.05 -13.53 -4.23
CA GLY A 146 25.08 -14.60 -4.05
C GLY A 146 23.89 -14.22 -3.18
N GLN A 147 22.69 -14.68 -3.53
CA GLN A 147 21.42 -14.31 -2.85
C GLN A 147 21.45 -14.52 -1.32
N LEU A 148 22.12 -15.56 -0.84
CA LEU A 148 22.21 -15.84 0.59
C LEU A 148 23.18 -14.87 1.29
N ILE A 149 24.23 -14.44 0.59
CA ILE A 149 25.20 -13.45 1.07
C ILE A 149 24.55 -12.08 1.13
N ASP A 150 23.87 -11.68 0.06
CA ASP A 150 23.16 -10.39 -0.03
C ASP A 150 22.07 -10.28 1.03
N ALA A 151 21.25 -11.32 1.19
CA ALA A 151 20.22 -11.36 2.22
C ALA A 151 20.81 -11.34 3.65
N GLY A 152 21.98 -11.93 3.86
CA GLY A 152 22.69 -11.92 5.15
C GLY A 152 23.39 -10.61 5.46
N ALA A 153 23.74 -9.82 4.44
CA ALA A 153 24.36 -8.49 4.57
C ALA A 153 23.36 -7.43 5.05
N VAL A 154 22.11 -7.48 4.58
CA VAL A 154 21.08 -6.47 4.87
C VAL A 154 20.94 -6.13 6.36
N PRO A 155 20.83 -7.09 7.31
CA PRO A 155 20.71 -6.76 8.73
C PRO A 155 21.97 -6.10 9.30
N LEU A 156 23.16 -6.42 8.78
CA LEU A 156 24.41 -5.85 9.22
C LEU A 156 24.57 -4.40 8.73
N ASP A 157 24.22 -4.15 7.46
CA ASP A 157 24.23 -2.81 6.87
C ASP A 157 23.23 -1.89 7.59
N GLU A 158 22.02 -2.38 7.90
CA GLU A 158 21.04 -1.60 8.66
C GLU A 158 21.53 -1.31 10.10
N LEU A 159 22.18 -2.27 10.74
CA LEU A 159 22.79 -2.03 12.05
C LEU A 159 23.93 -1.01 11.97
N ARG A 160 24.73 -0.99 10.89
CA ARG A 160 25.76 0.03 10.61
C ARG A 160 25.16 1.42 10.51
N LEU A 161 24.09 1.55 9.72
CA LEU A 161 23.43 2.84 9.51
C LEU A 161 22.81 3.38 10.79
N THR A 162 22.14 2.53 11.58
CA THR A 162 21.60 2.92 12.89
C THR A 162 22.70 3.26 13.90
N ALA A 163 23.86 2.60 13.84
CA ALA A 163 25.01 2.94 14.68
C ALA A 163 25.60 4.32 14.32
N TRP A 164 25.61 4.68 13.03
CA TRP A 164 25.95 6.04 12.57
C TRP A 164 24.97 7.07 13.09
N GLU A 165 23.66 6.83 12.99
CA GLU A 165 22.62 7.72 13.50
C GLU A 165 22.80 7.99 14.99
N ASP A 166 22.99 6.93 15.80
CA ASP A 166 23.18 7.04 17.24
C ASP A 166 24.47 7.79 17.58
N CYS A 167 25.56 7.55 16.85
CA CYS A 167 26.84 8.23 17.04
C CYS A 167 26.71 9.74 16.79
N LEU A 168 26.04 10.11 15.71
CA LEU A 168 25.88 11.52 15.30
C LEU A 168 24.88 12.27 16.20
N ASP A 169 23.87 11.61 16.74
CA ASP A 169 22.99 12.20 17.76
C ASP A 169 23.75 12.45 19.06
N LEU A 170 24.67 11.55 19.48
CA LEU A 170 25.54 11.77 20.64
C LEU A 170 26.55 12.91 20.39
N ASP A 171 27.14 13.00 19.20
CA ASP A 171 28.02 14.10 18.84
C ASP A 171 27.28 15.45 18.83
N ALA A 172 26.03 15.47 18.37
CA ALA A 172 25.18 16.67 18.46
C ALA A 172 24.91 17.06 19.92
N ALA A 173 24.60 16.09 20.79
CA ALA A 173 24.40 16.33 22.22
C ALA A 173 25.68 16.83 22.93
N LEU A 174 26.85 16.45 22.42
CA LEU A 174 28.16 16.91 22.91
C LEU A 174 28.61 18.24 22.28
N GLY A 175 27.78 18.89 21.45
CA GLY A 175 28.08 20.15 20.78
C GLY A 175 29.07 20.04 19.61
N ARG A 176 29.34 18.83 19.10
CA ARG A 176 30.34 18.59 18.03
C ARG A 176 29.78 18.81 16.62
N HIS A 177 28.80 19.68 16.49
CA HIS A 177 28.04 19.87 15.23
C HIS A 177 28.92 20.11 14.01
N ARG A 178 29.94 21.01 14.14
CA ARG A 178 30.81 21.38 13.02
C ARG A 178 31.69 20.22 12.54
N ALA A 179 32.12 19.36 13.46
CA ALA A 179 32.97 18.20 13.16
C ALA A 179 32.18 17.09 12.43
N SER A 180 30.88 16.99 12.70
CA SER A 180 30.01 15.95 12.09
C SER A 180 29.53 16.29 10.68
N ILE A 181 29.61 17.54 10.21
CA ILE A 181 29.11 17.98 8.90
C ILE A 181 29.71 17.18 7.73
N PRO A 182 31.04 16.96 7.63
CA PRO A 182 31.62 16.21 6.51
C PRO A 182 31.10 14.76 6.45
N GLU A 183 31.06 14.06 7.59
CA GLU A 183 30.55 12.69 7.70
C GLU A 183 29.07 12.62 7.30
N LEU A 184 28.22 13.51 7.84
CA LEU A 184 26.81 13.62 7.50
C LEU A 184 26.58 13.92 6.00
N THR A 185 27.43 14.77 5.42
CA THR A 185 27.32 15.08 3.98
C THR A 185 27.59 13.84 3.13
N GLY A 186 28.60 13.03 3.50
CA GLY A 186 28.89 11.76 2.84
C GLY A 186 27.71 10.76 3.00
N LEU A 187 27.23 10.57 4.24
CA LEU A 187 26.12 9.66 4.53
C LEU A 187 24.81 10.05 3.81
N VAL A 188 24.53 11.35 3.68
CA VAL A 188 23.37 11.84 2.89
C VAL A 188 23.57 11.61 1.40
N ALA A 189 24.80 11.66 0.90
CA ALA A 189 25.09 11.37 -0.51
C ALA A 189 24.94 9.87 -0.82
N ASP A 190 25.44 9.01 0.08
CA ASP A 190 25.38 7.54 -0.08
C ASP A 190 23.97 6.98 0.21
N HIS A 191 23.23 7.62 1.12
CA HIS A 191 21.88 7.19 1.53
C HIS A 191 20.88 8.34 1.41
N PRO A 192 20.59 8.81 0.19
CA PRO A 192 19.86 10.05 -0.08
C PRO A 192 18.41 10.06 0.39
N LEU A 193 17.79 8.89 0.59
CA LEU A 193 16.41 8.75 1.07
C LEU A 193 16.30 8.51 2.58
N ARG A 194 17.45 8.46 3.29
CA ARG A 194 17.44 8.24 4.74
C ARG A 194 17.23 9.56 5.48
N GLU A 195 16.01 9.83 5.81
CA GLU A 195 15.53 11.11 6.34
C GLU A 195 16.21 11.53 7.66
N ARG A 196 16.58 10.57 8.50
CA ARG A 196 17.23 10.85 9.78
C ARG A 196 18.60 11.50 9.60
N PHE A 197 19.42 11.04 8.62
CA PHE A 197 20.68 11.71 8.29
C PHE A 197 20.47 13.14 7.76
N VAL A 198 19.43 13.35 6.96
CA VAL A 198 19.07 14.70 6.47
C VAL A 198 18.71 15.60 7.63
N GLY A 199 17.90 15.16 8.58
CA GLY A 199 17.54 15.92 9.77
C GLY A 199 18.72 16.22 10.67
N GLN A 200 19.66 15.28 10.84
CA GLN A 200 20.89 15.47 11.59
C GLN A 200 21.82 16.49 10.90
N LEU A 201 21.96 16.42 9.56
CA LEU A 201 22.75 17.38 8.78
C LEU A 201 22.16 18.80 8.89
N MET A 202 20.83 18.93 8.78
CA MET A 202 20.15 20.22 8.93
C MET A 202 20.39 20.84 10.31
N ARG A 203 20.29 20.05 11.39
CA ARG A 203 20.58 20.51 12.75
C ARG A 203 22.04 20.93 12.90
N ALA A 204 22.98 20.14 12.39
CA ALA A 204 24.42 20.42 12.48
C ALA A 204 24.81 21.69 11.70
N LEU A 205 24.26 21.92 10.52
CA LEU A 205 24.46 23.12 9.71
C LEU A 205 23.89 24.35 10.42
N HIS A 206 22.68 24.28 10.93
CA HIS A 206 22.04 25.39 11.65
C HIS A 206 22.84 25.77 12.92
N ALA A 207 23.18 24.77 13.76
CA ALA A 207 23.99 25.00 14.96
C ALA A 207 25.40 25.58 14.65
N SER A 208 25.87 25.44 13.41
CA SER A 208 27.11 25.99 12.90
C SER A 208 26.94 27.37 12.21
N GLY A 209 25.75 28.00 12.29
CA GLY A 209 25.42 29.28 11.66
C GLY A 209 25.10 29.20 10.15
N ARG A 210 24.99 28.01 9.57
CA ARG A 210 24.77 27.76 8.14
C ARG A 210 23.32 27.41 7.82
N THR A 211 22.37 28.22 8.30
CA THR A 211 20.93 27.96 8.16
C THR A 211 20.47 27.91 6.69
N ALA A 212 21.03 28.75 5.81
CA ALA A 212 20.70 28.72 4.38
C ALA A 212 21.09 27.40 3.72
N ASP A 213 22.21 26.80 4.13
CA ASP A 213 22.63 25.49 3.64
C ASP A 213 21.70 24.38 4.18
N ALA A 214 21.28 24.45 5.44
CA ALA A 214 20.31 23.53 6.03
C ALA A 214 18.98 23.54 5.25
N LEU A 215 18.47 24.73 4.90
CA LEU A 215 17.24 24.86 4.09
C LEU A 215 17.44 24.36 2.65
N THR A 216 18.65 24.47 2.12
CA THR A 216 18.98 23.93 0.78
C THR A 216 19.04 22.40 0.80
N VAL A 217 19.59 21.79 1.85
CA VAL A 217 19.56 20.31 2.07
C VAL A 217 18.12 19.83 2.12
N HIS A 218 17.25 20.49 2.90
CA HIS A 218 15.83 20.15 2.96
C HIS A 218 15.15 20.20 1.58
N ARG A 219 15.35 21.28 0.81
CA ARG A 219 14.73 21.43 -0.52
C ARG A 219 15.18 20.34 -1.49
N ARG A 220 16.47 20.00 -1.50
CA ARG A 220 17.02 18.92 -2.34
C ARG A 220 16.43 17.55 -1.95
N PHE A 221 16.36 17.29 -0.65
CA PHE A 221 15.78 16.05 -0.14
C PHE A 221 14.28 15.95 -0.50
N THR A 222 13.51 17.02 -0.26
CA THR A 222 12.07 17.03 -0.60
C THR A 222 11.83 16.84 -2.09
N GLY A 223 12.64 17.50 -2.95
CA GLY A 223 12.56 17.31 -4.39
C GLY A 223 12.82 15.86 -4.79
N ARG A 224 13.91 15.29 -4.28
CA ARG A 224 14.28 13.91 -4.57
C ARG A 224 13.27 12.90 -4.03
N LEU A 225 12.77 13.10 -2.81
CA LEU A 225 11.74 12.24 -2.20
C LEU A 225 10.45 12.26 -3.03
N ALA A 226 10.08 13.44 -3.54
CA ALA A 226 8.91 13.59 -4.41
C ALA A 226 9.14 12.97 -5.80
N GLU A 227 10.34 13.10 -6.38
CA GLU A 227 10.68 12.56 -7.70
C GLU A 227 10.84 11.03 -7.69
N GLU A 228 11.54 10.46 -6.71
CA GLU A 228 11.86 9.04 -6.65
C GLU A 228 10.73 8.20 -6.01
N LEU A 229 10.06 8.72 -4.97
CA LEU A 229 9.07 7.98 -4.19
C LEU A 229 7.68 8.63 -4.19
N GLY A 230 7.53 9.84 -4.69
CA GLY A 230 6.26 10.57 -4.64
C GLY A 230 5.82 10.93 -3.22
N LEU A 231 6.76 10.92 -2.25
CA LEU A 231 6.50 11.12 -0.83
C LEU A 231 6.80 12.56 -0.39
N ASP A 232 6.09 13.00 0.65
CA ASP A 232 6.44 14.19 1.40
C ASP A 232 7.36 13.83 2.60
N PRO A 233 8.23 14.75 3.06
CA PRO A 233 9.05 14.54 4.26
C PRO A 233 8.20 14.22 5.49
N SER A 234 8.77 13.47 6.44
CA SER A 234 8.11 13.12 7.69
C SER A 234 7.63 14.36 8.47
N PRO A 235 6.63 14.21 9.35
CA PRO A 235 6.21 15.30 10.22
C PRO A 235 7.34 15.86 11.08
N GLU A 236 8.35 15.05 11.40
CA GLU A 236 9.50 15.45 12.19
C GLU A 236 10.44 16.36 11.41
N LEU A 237 10.76 16.00 10.17
CA LEU A 237 11.61 16.83 9.32
C LEU A 237 10.91 18.13 8.92
N ARG A 238 9.60 18.09 8.70
CA ARG A 238 8.78 19.29 8.45
C ARG A 238 8.76 20.23 9.65
N ARG A 239 8.63 19.70 10.88
CA ARG A 239 8.73 20.51 12.11
C ARG A 239 10.11 21.14 12.27
N LEU A 240 11.18 20.39 12.00
CA LEU A 240 12.53 20.92 12.00
C LEU A 240 12.69 22.05 10.97
N HIS A 241 12.20 21.86 9.75
CA HIS A 241 12.25 22.89 8.70
C HIS A 241 11.52 24.19 9.14
N LEU A 242 10.31 24.06 9.70
CA LEU A 242 9.56 25.21 10.22
C LEU A 242 10.31 25.90 11.36
N ALA A 243 10.91 25.15 12.29
CA ALA A 243 11.69 25.70 13.38
C ALA A 243 12.91 26.48 12.88
N LEU A 244 13.58 26.01 11.82
CA LEU A 244 14.72 26.71 11.21
C LEU A 244 14.30 27.98 10.49
N LEU A 245 13.10 28.04 9.91
CA LEU A 245 12.55 29.26 9.29
C LEU A 245 12.18 30.30 10.34
N THR A 246 11.61 29.89 11.47
CA THR A 246 11.18 30.81 12.55
C THR A 246 12.35 31.30 13.40
N ALA A 247 13.40 30.51 13.59
CA ALA A 247 14.61 30.94 14.29
C ALA A 247 15.41 32.03 13.56
N GLY A 248 15.15 32.26 12.27
CA GLY A 248 15.74 33.34 11.47
C GLY A 248 15.03 34.70 11.59
N VAL A 249 13.91 34.80 12.33
CA VAL A 249 13.17 36.04 12.56
C VAL A 249 13.33 36.46 14.02
N ALA A 250 14.54 36.84 14.40
CA ALA A 250 14.75 37.64 15.62
C ALA A 250 14.51 39.12 15.26
N PRO A 251 13.72 39.89 16.02
CA PRO A 251 13.58 41.32 15.78
C PRO A 251 14.90 42.03 16.07
N ASP A 252 15.29 42.86 15.13
CA ASP A 252 16.42 43.74 15.16
C ASP A 252 16.38 44.64 16.43
N PRO A 253 17.37 44.60 17.37
CA PRO A 253 17.46 45.62 18.41
C PRO A 253 18.13 46.85 17.82
N GLY A 254 17.34 47.89 17.65
CA GLY A 254 17.81 49.22 17.23
C GLY A 254 18.97 49.74 18.11
N PRO A 255 19.76 50.67 17.57
CA PRO A 255 21.02 51.10 18.19
C PRO A 255 20.83 52.14 19.30
N GLY A 256 21.42 51.92 20.47
CA GLY A 256 21.41 52.92 21.53
C GLY A 256 22.26 52.63 22.76
N SER A 257 23.46 53.20 22.76
CA SER A 257 24.27 53.76 23.88
C SER A 257 24.94 52.82 24.92
N GLY A 258 26.22 53.04 24.95
CA GLY A 258 27.31 52.52 25.70
C GLY A 258 27.35 52.68 27.23
N GLY A 259 28.32 52.02 27.81
CA GLY A 259 28.88 52.40 29.10
C GLY A 259 29.28 51.24 29.99
N ALA A 260 30.61 50.98 30.00
CA ALA A 260 31.47 50.59 31.14
C ALA A 260 31.10 49.36 32.03
N GLY A 261 32.01 48.39 32.02
CA GLY A 261 32.22 47.44 33.13
C GLY A 261 32.97 48.04 34.30
N PRO A 262 33.54 47.35 35.29
CA PRO A 262 33.64 45.89 35.45
C PRO A 262 33.44 45.41 36.95
N SER A 263 33.53 44.11 37.16
CA SER A 263 34.18 43.48 38.36
C SER A 263 33.30 42.86 39.46
N THR A 264 33.62 41.60 39.72
CA THR A 264 33.77 40.87 41.00
C THR A 264 32.59 40.02 41.53
N ASP A 265 32.85 38.77 41.50
CA ASP A 265 32.52 37.53 42.23
C ASP A 265 32.43 37.71 43.80
N PRO A 266 32.11 36.64 44.55
CA PRO A 266 30.95 35.75 44.64
C PRO A 266 30.34 35.62 46.07
N ARG A 267 29.38 34.70 46.24
CA ARG A 267 29.07 33.94 47.48
C ARG A 267 27.69 34.05 48.08
N THR A 268 27.13 32.86 48.13
CA THR A 268 26.36 32.23 49.23
C THR A 268 24.88 32.57 49.44
N ALA A 269 24.16 31.49 49.43
CA ALA A 269 23.19 31.06 50.44
C ALA A 269 21.74 30.85 50.00
N ARG A 270 21.40 29.58 50.06
CA ARG A 270 20.05 28.98 50.14
C ARG A 270 19.35 29.35 51.46
N PRO A 271 18.17 28.83 51.76
CA PRO A 271 16.80 28.99 51.22
C PRO A 271 15.81 29.37 52.36
N ARG A 272 14.53 29.66 52.05
CA ARG A 272 13.42 29.33 52.98
C ARG A 272 12.04 29.61 52.36
N THR A 273 11.30 28.56 52.20
CA THR A 273 9.89 28.22 52.58
C THR A 273 9.00 29.34 53.12
N ALA A 274 7.79 29.47 52.62
CA ALA A 274 6.51 29.22 53.28
C ALA A 274 5.33 29.92 52.59
N VAL A 275 4.28 29.20 52.43
CA VAL A 275 2.85 29.48 52.15
C VAL A 275 2.21 29.78 53.53
N PRO A 276 0.97 30.28 53.74
CA PRO A 276 -0.15 30.74 52.94
C PRO A 276 -0.93 31.93 53.56
N GLY A 277 -2.09 32.30 52.95
CA GLY A 277 -3.18 32.99 53.69
C GLY A 277 -3.98 33.94 52.83
N THR A 278 -5.10 33.55 52.41
CA THR A 278 -6.49 33.74 52.75
C THR A 278 -7.16 35.12 52.48
N ALA A 279 -8.27 35.02 51.77
CA ALA A 279 -9.57 35.64 51.98
C ALA A 279 -9.86 37.06 51.49
N GLY A 280 -11.00 37.15 50.76
CA GLY A 280 -11.78 38.36 50.66
C GLY A 280 -12.69 38.46 49.43
N ARG A 281 -13.87 37.84 49.52
CA ARG A 281 -15.06 38.26 48.78
C ARG A 281 -15.81 39.32 49.64
N PRO A 282 -16.79 40.13 49.20
CA PRO A 282 -17.85 39.86 48.21
C PRO A 282 -18.37 41.12 47.45
N GLY A 283 -19.33 40.94 46.55
CA GLY A 283 -20.30 41.96 46.16
C GLY A 283 -20.77 41.88 44.70
N GLY A 284 -21.87 41.15 44.42
CA GLY A 284 -22.71 41.46 43.28
C GLY A 284 -23.82 42.41 43.67
N PRO A 285 -24.86 42.70 42.89
CA PRO A 285 -25.52 41.90 41.90
C PRO A 285 -26.12 42.66 40.66
N ALA A 286 -26.72 41.86 39.78
CA ALA A 286 -27.93 42.10 38.95
C ALA A 286 -27.85 43.06 37.75
N ASP A 287 -28.20 42.70 36.66
CA ASP A 287 -29.43 42.51 35.94
C ASP A 287 -29.39 42.97 34.47
N GLU A 288 -30.01 42.16 33.70
CA GLU A 288 -30.94 42.34 32.58
C GLU A 288 -30.50 42.60 31.14
N ARG A 289 -30.84 41.55 30.36
CA ARG A 289 -31.61 41.56 29.11
C ARG A 289 -31.03 42.00 27.79
N ALA A 290 -31.09 40.99 26.96
CA ALA A 290 -31.65 40.99 25.59
C ALA A 290 -31.24 42.14 24.65
N GLY A 291 -30.66 41.72 23.53
CA GLY A 291 -30.49 42.63 22.40
C GLY A 291 -29.79 42.02 21.20
N THR A 292 -30.54 41.16 20.48
CA THR A 292 -30.56 41.05 19.01
C THR A 292 -29.25 41.03 18.22
N ALA A 293 -29.02 39.89 17.59
CA ALA A 293 -28.31 39.77 16.35
C ALA A 293 -28.67 40.85 15.31
N ARG A 294 -27.75 41.71 15.04
CA ARG A 294 -27.73 42.54 13.81
C ARG A 294 -26.47 43.41 13.84
N ALA A 295 -25.47 43.02 13.08
CA ALA A 295 -24.45 43.89 12.46
C ALA A 295 -23.15 43.12 12.16
N VAL A 296 -23.16 42.32 11.14
CA VAL A 296 -21.94 41.99 10.36
C VAL A 296 -22.31 41.91 8.87
N THR A 297 -23.04 42.92 8.39
CA THR A 297 -23.34 43.05 6.95
C THR A 297 -23.11 44.49 6.47
N THR A 298 -22.19 45.22 7.07
CA THR A 298 -21.89 46.60 6.64
C THR A 298 -20.44 46.97 6.82
N ALA A 299 -19.53 46.15 6.26
CA ALA A 299 -18.10 46.51 6.18
C ALA A 299 -17.44 46.17 4.83
N VAL A 300 -18.23 45.99 3.76
CA VAL A 300 -17.70 45.78 2.39
C VAL A 300 -18.15 46.87 1.40
N ALA A 301 -18.92 47.89 1.86
CA ALA A 301 -19.45 48.92 1.00
C ALA A 301 -19.02 50.36 1.33
N SER A 302 -17.82 50.57 1.87
CA SER A 302 -17.33 51.94 2.15
C SER A 302 -15.84 52.16 1.86
N ALA A 303 -15.31 51.53 0.79
CA ALA A 303 -13.98 51.83 0.28
C ALA A 303 -14.04 52.04 -1.25
N SER A 304 -14.99 52.87 -1.71
CA SER A 304 -15.06 53.24 -3.13
C SER A 304 -15.43 54.73 -3.22
N ALA A 305 -14.54 55.60 -2.76
CA ALA A 305 -14.48 56.99 -3.20
C ALA A 305 -13.18 57.60 -2.69
N GLU A 306 -12.10 57.43 -3.45
CA GLU A 306 -11.09 58.47 -3.67
C GLU A 306 -10.00 57.90 -4.61
N GLY A 307 -9.78 58.55 -5.76
CA GLY A 307 -8.54 58.45 -6.50
C GLY A 307 -8.55 57.54 -7.73
N GLY A 308 -9.04 58.04 -8.86
CA GLY A 308 -8.95 57.40 -10.18
C GLY A 308 -7.54 56.96 -10.59
N ARG A 309 -7.37 55.64 -10.59
CA ARG A 309 -6.46 54.96 -11.50
C ARG A 309 -7.25 53.81 -12.09
N GLY A 310 -7.46 53.78 -13.40
CA GLY A 310 -8.15 52.75 -14.13
C GLY A 310 -7.62 51.33 -13.80
N PRO A 311 -8.44 50.29 -13.96
CA PRO A 311 -8.05 48.92 -13.64
C PRO A 311 -6.80 48.56 -14.48
N ARG A 312 -5.73 48.17 -13.77
CA ARG A 312 -4.60 47.47 -14.41
C ARG A 312 -5.20 46.24 -15.11
N PRO A 313 -4.83 45.92 -16.36
CA PRO A 313 -5.25 44.68 -16.98
C PRO A 313 -4.84 43.52 -16.09
N GLY A 314 -5.86 42.79 -15.59
CA GLY A 314 -5.68 41.68 -14.71
C GLY A 314 -4.79 40.63 -15.36
N VAL A 315 -3.78 40.16 -14.62
CA VAL A 315 -3.05 38.96 -14.99
C VAL A 315 -4.11 37.87 -15.19
N PRO A 316 -4.19 37.23 -16.38
CA PRO A 316 -5.20 36.20 -16.60
C PRO A 316 -5.03 35.12 -15.55
N VAL A 317 -6.09 34.86 -14.80
CA VAL A 317 -6.11 33.77 -13.81
C VAL A 317 -5.83 32.48 -14.58
N PRO A 318 -4.77 31.72 -14.27
CA PRO A 318 -4.43 30.51 -15.01
C PRO A 318 -5.57 29.51 -14.95
N VAL A 319 -5.97 29.00 -16.10
CA VAL A 319 -6.96 27.91 -16.18
C VAL A 319 -6.28 26.62 -15.74
N PRO A 320 -6.73 25.94 -14.67
CA PRO A 320 -6.07 24.73 -14.19
C PRO A 320 -6.13 23.59 -15.21
N ALA A 321 -4.97 22.94 -15.47
CA ALA A 321 -4.82 21.79 -16.37
C ALA A 321 -4.01 20.70 -15.65
N GLN A 322 -4.64 20.02 -14.65
CA GLN A 322 -3.95 19.14 -13.72
C GLN A 322 -4.07 17.65 -14.05
N LEU A 323 -4.65 17.30 -15.20
CA LEU A 323 -4.77 15.89 -15.58
C LEU A 323 -3.40 15.23 -15.75
N PRO A 324 -3.15 14.05 -15.15
CA PRO A 324 -1.95 13.28 -15.42
C PRO A 324 -1.93 12.79 -16.87
N PRO A 325 -0.77 12.36 -17.41
CA PRO A 325 -0.68 11.85 -18.77
C PRO A 325 -1.56 10.62 -18.97
N SER A 326 -2.21 10.51 -20.13
CA SER A 326 -2.98 9.33 -20.49
C SER A 326 -2.06 8.20 -20.96
N LEU A 327 -2.47 6.94 -20.73
CA LEU A 327 -1.72 5.78 -21.16
C LEU A 327 -1.81 5.58 -22.68
N ALA A 328 -0.67 5.57 -23.38
CA ALA A 328 -0.61 5.31 -24.83
C ALA A 328 -1.11 3.89 -25.17
N THR A 329 -1.02 2.96 -24.23
CA THR A 329 -1.45 1.56 -24.36
C THR A 329 -2.91 1.33 -23.96
N PHE A 330 -3.66 2.39 -23.61
CA PHE A 330 -5.07 2.23 -23.23
C PHE A 330 -5.88 1.57 -24.35
N THR A 331 -6.66 0.54 -24.01
CA THR A 331 -7.37 -0.32 -24.99
C THR A 331 -8.69 -0.79 -24.39
N GLY A 332 -9.75 -0.86 -25.23
CA GLY A 332 -11.07 -1.33 -24.82
C GLY A 332 -11.82 -0.36 -23.91
N ARG A 333 -12.78 -0.86 -23.17
CA ARG A 333 -13.65 -0.09 -22.28
C ARG A 333 -14.60 0.87 -23.01
N ASP A 334 -14.97 0.55 -24.25
CA ASP A 334 -15.81 1.44 -25.07
C ASP A 334 -17.20 1.66 -24.48
N ALA A 335 -17.78 0.63 -23.83
CA ALA A 335 -19.07 0.73 -23.15
C ALA A 335 -19.03 1.67 -21.95
N GLU A 336 -17.97 1.58 -21.13
CA GLU A 336 -17.78 2.43 -19.97
C GLU A 336 -17.45 3.87 -20.37
N LEU A 337 -16.62 4.06 -21.42
CA LEU A 337 -16.36 5.37 -22.00
C LEU A 337 -17.65 5.99 -22.55
N ALA A 338 -18.47 5.25 -23.28
CA ALA A 338 -19.77 5.71 -23.78
C ALA A 338 -20.74 6.05 -22.62
N SER A 339 -20.70 5.30 -21.51
CA SER A 339 -21.49 5.60 -20.32
C SER A 339 -21.07 6.92 -19.66
N LEU A 340 -19.77 7.22 -19.63
CA LEU A 340 -19.23 8.50 -19.14
C LEU A 340 -19.54 9.64 -20.10
N ASP A 341 -19.48 9.40 -21.42
CA ASP A 341 -19.87 10.38 -22.44
C ASP A 341 -21.36 10.73 -22.33
N ALA A 342 -22.24 9.73 -22.23
CA ALA A 342 -23.67 9.93 -22.03
C ALA A 342 -23.99 10.66 -20.71
N PHE A 343 -23.21 10.40 -19.65
CA PHE A 343 -23.34 11.13 -18.40
C PHE A 343 -22.94 12.61 -18.54
N ALA A 344 -21.90 12.90 -19.30
CA ALA A 344 -21.49 14.25 -19.62
C ALA A 344 -22.44 14.96 -20.60
N GLU A 345 -23.12 14.20 -21.48
CA GLU A 345 -24.07 14.71 -22.49
C GLU A 345 -25.48 14.94 -21.96
N ALA A 346 -25.97 14.10 -21.04
CA ALA A 346 -27.24 14.33 -20.31
C ALA A 346 -27.23 15.70 -19.60
N ALA A 347 -26.12 16.33 -19.69
CA ALA A 347 -25.77 17.68 -19.28
C ALA A 347 -25.87 18.70 -20.39
N SER A 348 -26.50 18.42 -21.53
CA SER A 348 -26.56 19.38 -22.62
C SER A 348 -27.12 20.72 -22.15
N TRP A 349 -26.24 21.68 -22.15
CA TRP A 349 -26.50 23.08 -21.91
C TRP A 349 -27.52 23.57 -22.96
N SER A 350 -28.75 23.84 -22.52
CA SER A 350 -29.61 24.79 -23.26
C SER A 350 -29.01 26.16 -23.01
N PRO A 351 -28.57 26.87 -24.07
CA PRO A 351 -28.19 28.25 -23.89
C PRO A 351 -29.39 29.00 -23.33
N ALA A 352 -29.23 29.53 -22.12
CA ALA A 352 -30.22 30.44 -21.58
C ALA A 352 -30.42 31.57 -22.59
N SER A 353 -31.60 31.62 -23.18
CA SER A 353 -32.06 32.72 -23.99
C SER A 353 -31.92 33.99 -23.17
N ASN A 354 -31.05 34.88 -23.61
CA ASN A 354 -31.02 36.23 -23.08
C ASN A 354 -32.42 36.82 -23.12
N PRO A 355 -32.96 37.36 -22.05
CA PRO A 355 -34.19 38.13 -22.09
C PRO A 355 -33.85 39.55 -22.55
N VAL A 356 -33.72 39.78 -23.86
CA VAL A 356 -33.79 41.10 -24.44
C VAL A 356 -35.09 41.19 -25.21
N SER A 357 -36.10 41.80 -24.52
CA SER A 357 -37.19 42.59 -25.02
C SER A 357 -37.55 42.50 -26.50
N ASN A 358 -38.75 42.02 -26.82
CA ASN A 358 -39.71 42.93 -27.49
C ASN A 358 -41.14 42.39 -27.36
N PRO A 359 -42.14 43.24 -27.01
CA PRO A 359 -43.53 42.86 -26.98
C PRO A 359 -44.16 43.22 -28.32
N ALA A 360 -44.74 42.27 -29.01
CA ALA A 360 -45.96 42.45 -29.79
C ALA A 360 -46.29 41.27 -30.70
N SER A 361 -47.52 40.87 -30.58
CA SER A 361 -48.43 40.24 -31.57
C SER A 361 -48.49 38.74 -31.68
N ASN A 362 -49.53 38.22 -31.19
CA ASN A 362 -50.72 37.66 -31.80
C ASN A 362 -51.05 36.21 -31.44
N SER A 363 -52.11 36.13 -30.75
CA SER A 363 -53.15 35.10 -30.50
C SER A 363 -53.28 33.95 -31.52
N GLY A 364 -53.32 32.73 -30.98
CA GLY A 364 -53.96 31.54 -31.51
C GLY A 364 -54.29 30.55 -30.42
N PRO A 365 -55.55 30.06 -30.28
CA PRO A 365 -56.02 29.33 -29.12
C PRO A 365 -55.82 27.83 -29.29
N GLY A 366 -55.30 27.19 -28.24
CA GLY A 366 -55.11 25.75 -28.18
C GLY A 366 -54.35 25.36 -26.92
N SER A 367 -54.83 25.79 -25.77
CA SER A 367 -54.25 25.45 -24.46
C SER A 367 -55.00 24.28 -23.85
N ASP A 368 -54.30 23.17 -23.67
CA ASP A 368 -54.64 22.10 -22.78
C ASP A 368 -54.27 22.53 -21.33
N PRO A 369 -55.23 22.69 -20.41
CA PRO A 369 -54.94 23.32 -19.11
C PRO A 369 -54.44 22.34 -18.05
N ASP A 370 -54.03 21.12 -18.40
CA ASP A 370 -53.70 20.09 -17.40
C ASP A 370 -52.23 19.60 -17.43
N ARG A 371 -51.32 20.38 -17.92
CA ARG A 371 -49.91 20.09 -17.81
C ARG A 371 -49.26 20.92 -16.71
N THR A 372 -49.49 20.49 -15.46
CA THR A 372 -48.67 20.95 -14.32
C THR A 372 -47.21 20.71 -14.61
N PRO A 373 -46.34 21.73 -14.58
CA PRO A 373 -44.90 21.53 -14.60
C PRO A 373 -44.55 20.73 -13.35
N GLY A 374 -43.97 19.54 -13.55
CA GLY A 374 -43.39 18.78 -12.43
C GLY A 374 -42.40 19.63 -11.65
N PRO A 375 -42.27 19.44 -10.34
CA PRO A 375 -41.43 20.28 -9.47
C PRO A 375 -40.01 20.26 -10.03
N GLY A 376 -39.44 21.45 -10.17
CA GLY A 376 -38.21 21.75 -10.83
C GLY A 376 -37.08 20.78 -10.48
N SER A 377 -36.43 20.27 -11.51
CA SER A 377 -35.12 19.64 -11.42
C SER A 377 -34.19 20.65 -10.76
N ALA A 378 -34.08 20.57 -9.44
CA ALA A 378 -33.08 21.31 -8.69
C ALA A 378 -31.71 20.96 -9.31
N SER A 379 -30.96 21.99 -9.65
CA SER A 379 -29.63 21.98 -10.22
C SER A 379 -28.66 21.27 -9.26
N ALA A 380 -28.65 19.94 -9.25
CA ALA A 380 -27.79 19.14 -8.38
C ALA A 380 -26.39 19.02 -9.02
N ALA A 381 -25.36 19.05 -8.19
CA ALA A 381 -24.00 18.76 -8.60
C ALA A 381 -23.91 17.39 -9.29
N ARG A 382 -23.19 17.33 -10.40
CA ARG A 382 -23.06 16.10 -11.21
C ARG A 382 -21.89 15.28 -10.77
N ILE A 383 -22.14 14.10 -10.23
CA ILE A 383 -21.13 13.23 -9.66
C ILE A 383 -21.25 11.86 -10.33
N CYS A 384 -20.14 11.33 -10.84
CA CYS A 384 -20.02 9.95 -11.27
C CYS A 384 -19.03 9.23 -10.36
N ALA A 385 -19.43 8.11 -9.75
CA ALA A 385 -18.59 7.30 -8.88
C ALA A 385 -18.18 6.01 -9.60
N VAL A 386 -16.92 5.96 -10.05
CA VAL A 386 -16.32 4.79 -10.73
C VAL A 386 -15.71 3.87 -9.69
N SER A 387 -16.26 2.65 -9.55
CA SER A 387 -15.79 1.66 -8.59
C SER A 387 -15.31 0.38 -9.26
N GLY A 388 -14.53 -0.44 -8.53
CA GLY A 388 -14.03 -1.71 -9.05
C GLY A 388 -12.80 -2.21 -8.31
N SER A 389 -12.40 -3.46 -8.57
CA SER A 389 -11.25 -4.09 -7.93
C SER A 389 -9.93 -3.34 -8.17
N ALA A 390 -8.94 -3.63 -7.32
CA ALA A 390 -7.59 -3.12 -7.48
C ALA A 390 -6.99 -3.56 -8.83
N GLY A 391 -6.28 -2.67 -9.54
CA GLY A 391 -5.68 -2.98 -10.84
C GLY A 391 -6.64 -3.12 -12.03
N ILE A 392 -7.96 -2.84 -11.86
CA ILE A 392 -9.00 -2.96 -12.90
C ILE A 392 -8.96 -1.82 -13.94
N GLY A 393 -8.15 -0.79 -13.71
CA GLY A 393 -7.97 0.31 -14.66
C GLY A 393 -8.88 1.52 -14.44
N LYS A 394 -9.42 1.77 -13.24
CA LYS A 394 -10.30 2.92 -12.92
C LYS A 394 -9.66 4.27 -13.24
N SER A 395 -8.48 4.52 -12.68
CA SER A 395 -7.74 5.77 -12.89
C SER A 395 -7.39 5.96 -14.37
N ALA A 396 -6.92 4.89 -15.03
CA ALA A 396 -6.60 4.91 -16.46
C ALA A 396 -7.83 5.26 -17.31
N LEU A 397 -9.00 4.67 -17.02
CA LEU A 397 -10.27 4.96 -17.71
C LEU A 397 -10.66 6.43 -17.55
N VAL A 398 -10.67 6.91 -16.29
CA VAL A 398 -11.11 8.29 -15.98
C VAL A 398 -10.16 9.33 -16.57
N VAL A 399 -8.84 9.11 -16.48
CA VAL A 399 -7.84 10.00 -17.06
C VAL A 399 -7.97 10.04 -18.60
N GLN A 400 -8.08 8.86 -19.24
CA GLN A 400 -8.28 8.77 -20.69
C GLN A 400 -9.55 9.50 -21.14
N TRP A 401 -10.65 9.29 -20.43
CA TRP A 401 -11.91 9.96 -20.71
C TRP A 401 -11.81 11.47 -20.46
N ALA A 402 -11.19 11.89 -19.36
CA ALA A 402 -11.01 13.31 -19.02
C ALA A 402 -10.22 14.06 -20.10
N HIS A 403 -9.16 13.47 -20.64
CA HIS A 403 -8.42 14.04 -21.79
C HIS A 403 -9.30 14.17 -23.05
N ARG A 404 -10.19 13.22 -23.31
CA ARG A 404 -11.12 13.23 -24.45
C ARG A 404 -12.12 14.38 -24.34
N VAL A 405 -12.65 14.64 -23.15
CA VAL A 405 -13.70 15.65 -22.92
C VAL A 405 -13.20 17.00 -22.43
N ARG A 406 -11.89 17.19 -22.22
CA ARG A 406 -11.29 18.40 -21.64
C ARG A 406 -11.74 19.70 -22.32
N GLY A 407 -11.97 19.69 -23.65
CA GLY A 407 -12.44 20.86 -24.41
C GLY A 407 -13.87 21.33 -24.05
N ARG A 408 -14.64 20.49 -23.36
CA ARG A 408 -16.00 20.82 -22.87
C ARG A 408 -15.96 21.61 -21.55
N PHE A 409 -14.80 21.70 -20.89
CA PHE A 409 -14.58 22.35 -19.61
C PHE A 409 -13.58 23.49 -19.73
N PRO A 410 -13.99 24.65 -20.29
CA PRO A 410 -13.10 25.79 -20.50
C PRO A 410 -12.60 26.42 -19.20
N GLY A 411 -13.30 26.22 -18.07
CA GLY A 411 -12.86 26.62 -16.73
C GLY A 411 -11.70 25.80 -16.17
N GLY A 412 -11.31 24.72 -16.87
CA GLY A 412 -10.15 23.90 -16.54
C GLY A 412 -10.46 22.52 -15.99
N GLN A 413 -9.39 21.81 -15.60
CA GLN A 413 -9.43 20.47 -15.01
C GLN A 413 -8.63 20.46 -13.70
N LEU A 414 -9.29 20.06 -12.63
CA LEU A 414 -8.71 19.82 -11.32
C LEU A 414 -8.55 18.31 -11.11
N TYR A 415 -7.38 17.89 -10.65
CA TYR A 415 -7.09 16.48 -10.35
C TYR A 415 -6.45 16.34 -8.96
N ALA A 416 -6.89 15.36 -8.20
CA ALA A 416 -6.25 14.97 -6.95
C ALA A 416 -6.33 13.45 -6.76
N ASP A 417 -5.18 12.80 -6.49
CA ASP A 417 -5.15 11.48 -5.85
C ASP A 417 -5.40 11.69 -4.35
N LEU A 418 -6.43 11.04 -3.83
CA LEU A 418 -6.86 11.16 -2.43
C LEU A 418 -6.15 10.17 -1.49
N HIS A 419 -5.28 9.32 -2.03
CA HIS A 419 -4.51 8.30 -1.30
C HIS A 419 -5.37 7.36 -0.44
N GLY A 420 -6.61 7.10 -0.85
CA GLY A 420 -7.56 6.31 -0.04
C GLY A 420 -7.14 4.86 0.19
N PHE A 421 -6.41 4.27 -0.78
CA PHE A 421 -5.88 2.91 -0.77
C PHE A 421 -4.42 2.93 -1.22
N SER A 422 -3.62 3.77 -0.63
CA SER A 422 -2.17 3.89 -0.85
C SER A 422 -1.40 3.48 0.40
N ALA A 423 -0.08 3.30 0.30
CA ALA A 423 0.80 3.10 1.45
C ALA A 423 0.86 4.37 2.33
N GLU A 424 0.64 5.52 1.71
CA GLU A 424 0.56 6.82 2.38
C GLU A 424 -0.78 7.02 3.08
N PRO A 425 -0.82 7.87 4.12
CA PRO A 425 -2.08 8.23 4.77
C PRO A 425 -3.00 8.98 3.80
N PRO A 426 -4.33 8.74 3.84
CA PRO A 426 -5.29 9.45 3.02
C PRO A 426 -5.18 10.96 3.17
N LEU A 427 -5.22 11.70 2.06
CA LEU A 427 -5.22 13.15 2.08
C LEU A 427 -6.47 13.68 2.78
N THR A 428 -6.28 14.68 3.63
CA THR A 428 -7.42 15.37 4.24
C THR A 428 -8.13 16.24 3.20
N PRO A 429 -9.46 16.37 3.25
CA PRO A 429 -10.20 17.25 2.34
C PRO A 429 -9.65 18.68 2.32
N HIS A 430 -9.21 19.20 3.48
CA HIS A 430 -8.63 20.54 3.59
C HIS A 430 -7.33 20.69 2.78
N ALA A 431 -6.45 19.69 2.82
CA ALA A 431 -5.20 19.71 2.04
C ALA A 431 -5.49 19.76 0.52
N VAL A 432 -6.51 19.02 0.06
CA VAL A 432 -6.93 19.02 -1.34
C VAL A 432 -7.57 20.36 -1.72
N LEU A 433 -8.46 20.90 -0.88
CA LEU A 433 -9.07 22.22 -1.07
C LEU A 433 -8.00 23.30 -1.19
N ALA A 434 -6.99 23.28 -0.34
CA ALA A 434 -5.88 24.24 -0.41
C ALA A 434 -5.10 24.13 -1.73
N ARG A 435 -4.93 22.92 -2.29
CA ARG A 435 -4.30 22.71 -3.60
C ARG A 435 -5.19 23.26 -4.72
N PHE A 436 -6.49 22.98 -4.68
CA PHE A 436 -7.45 23.42 -5.69
C PHE A 436 -7.63 24.96 -5.69
N LEU A 437 -7.74 25.57 -4.52
CA LEU A 437 -7.85 27.02 -4.38
C LEU A 437 -6.61 27.74 -4.96
N ARG A 438 -5.41 27.23 -4.69
CA ARG A 438 -4.18 27.76 -5.29
C ARG A 438 -4.16 27.59 -6.81
N ALA A 439 -4.60 26.46 -7.32
CA ALA A 439 -4.70 26.24 -8.77
C ALA A 439 -5.74 27.15 -9.44
N LEU A 440 -6.77 27.58 -8.69
CA LEU A 440 -7.78 28.54 -9.12
C LEU A 440 -7.33 30.01 -8.97
N GLY A 441 -6.10 30.25 -8.47
CA GLY A 441 -5.48 31.58 -8.38
C GLY A 441 -5.59 32.25 -7.01
N VAL A 442 -6.03 31.53 -5.96
CA VAL A 442 -6.04 32.06 -4.60
C VAL A 442 -4.62 32.04 -4.03
N PRO A 443 -4.04 33.19 -3.60
CA PRO A 443 -2.74 33.21 -2.92
C PRO A 443 -2.73 32.31 -1.70
N GLY A 444 -1.60 31.61 -1.43
CA GLY A 444 -1.52 30.64 -0.35
C GLY A 444 -1.88 31.19 1.04
N GLU A 445 -1.54 32.47 1.30
CA GLU A 445 -1.86 33.22 2.54
C GLU A 445 -3.36 33.53 2.71
N GLN A 446 -4.12 33.52 1.62
CA GLN A 446 -5.57 33.78 1.61
C GLN A 446 -6.41 32.51 1.62
N VAL A 447 -5.79 31.32 1.63
CA VAL A 447 -6.50 30.06 1.76
C VAL A 447 -6.96 29.91 3.22
N PRO A 448 -8.29 29.81 3.47
CA PRO A 448 -8.79 29.69 4.84
C PRO A 448 -8.24 28.45 5.55
N SER A 449 -7.83 28.62 6.81
CA SER A 449 -7.36 27.52 7.66
C SER A 449 -8.49 26.61 8.16
N VAL A 450 -9.73 27.11 8.16
CA VAL A 450 -10.93 26.39 8.55
C VAL A 450 -11.46 25.60 7.34
N PRO A 451 -11.62 24.28 7.44
CA PRO A 451 -12.04 23.44 6.32
C PRO A 451 -13.36 23.85 5.67
N GLU A 452 -14.34 24.27 6.47
CA GLU A 452 -15.67 24.69 6.04
C GLU A 452 -15.63 25.99 5.22
N GLU A 453 -14.80 26.94 5.63
CA GLU A 453 -14.56 28.19 4.92
C GLU A 453 -13.82 27.96 3.62
N ALA A 454 -12.80 27.08 3.62
CA ALA A 454 -12.10 26.69 2.42
C ALA A 454 -13.03 26.02 1.41
N ALA A 455 -13.95 25.17 1.86
CA ALA A 455 -14.94 24.52 1.01
C ALA A 455 -15.99 25.53 0.48
N ALA A 456 -16.39 26.52 1.28
CA ALA A 456 -17.27 27.58 0.83
C ALA A 456 -16.62 28.47 -0.22
N LEU A 457 -15.37 28.88 -0.02
CA LEU A 457 -14.58 29.65 -0.99
C LEU A 457 -14.41 28.87 -2.29
N TYR A 458 -14.06 27.58 -2.21
CA TYR A 458 -13.94 26.70 -3.37
C TYR A 458 -15.24 26.64 -4.19
N ARG A 459 -16.40 26.44 -3.55
CA ARG A 459 -17.69 26.44 -4.25
C ARG A 459 -18.00 27.79 -4.89
N SER A 460 -17.70 28.88 -4.22
CA SER A 460 -17.87 30.24 -4.77
C SER A 460 -16.99 30.49 -6.00
N MET A 461 -15.75 30.02 -5.97
CA MET A 461 -14.81 30.11 -7.10
C MET A 461 -15.26 29.32 -8.33
N LEU A 462 -16.05 28.27 -8.13
CA LEU A 462 -16.54 27.40 -9.21
C LEU A 462 -17.97 27.72 -9.67
N ALA A 463 -18.69 28.65 -9.00
CA ALA A 463 -20.12 28.89 -9.21
C ALA A 463 -20.47 29.19 -10.67
N ASP A 464 -19.63 29.99 -11.36
CA ASP A 464 -19.85 30.42 -12.74
C ASP A 464 -18.84 29.79 -13.72
N ARG A 465 -18.21 28.67 -13.32
CA ARG A 465 -17.17 28.02 -14.13
C ARG A 465 -17.58 26.61 -14.55
N ARG A 466 -17.20 26.23 -15.75
CA ARG A 466 -17.34 24.85 -16.27
C ARG A 466 -16.04 24.11 -16.05
N VAL A 467 -15.93 23.42 -14.90
CA VAL A 467 -14.71 22.74 -14.47
C VAL A 467 -14.97 21.24 -14.35
N LEU A 468 -14.02 20.42 -14.84
CA LEU A 468 -13.97 19.00 -14.60
C LEU A 468 -13.14 18.75 -13.33
N VAL A 469 -13.71 18.07 -12.33
CA VAL A 469 -13.02 17.67 -11.10
C VAL A 469 -12.84 16.17 -11.12
N VAL A 470 -11.61 15.70 -11.02
CA VAL A 470 -11.27 14.27 -10.92
C VAL A 470 -10.67 14.00 -9.55
N LEU A 471 -11.36 13.17 -8.77
CA LEU A 471 -10.96 12.74 -7.43
C LEU A 471 -10.61 11.26 -7.51
N ASP A 472 -9.33 10.97 -7.63
CA ASP A 472 -8.85 9.60 -7.80
C ASP A 472 -8.61 8.93 -6.45
N ASN A 473 -8.81 7.60 -6.38
CA ASN A 473 -8.48 6.74 -5.25
C ASN A 473 -9.11 7.20 -3.91
N ALA A 474 -10.40 7.52 -3.92
CA ALA A 474 -11.14 7.94 -2.72
C ALA A 474 -11.39 6.76 -1.77
N ARG A 475 -11.23 7.00 -0.45
CA ARG A 475 -11.47 6.01 0.60
C ARG A 475 -12.94 5.95 1.05
N SER A 476 -13.60 7.09 1.16
CA SER A 476 -14.95 7.20 1.67
C SER A 476 -15.70 8.40 1.09
N ALA A 477 -17.02 8.38 1.19
CA ALA A 477 -17.89 9.51 0.84
C ALA A 477 -17.57 10.77 1.65
N GLU A 478 -17.19 10.63 2.91
CA GLU A 478 -16.83 11.74 3.80
C GLU A 478 -15.60 12.50 3.30
N GLN A 479 -14.60 11.79 2.76
CA GLN A 479 -13.41 12.39 2.15
C GLN A 479 -13.76 13.21 0.91
N VAL A 480 -14.73 12.77 0.11
CA VAL A 480 -15.13 13.38 -1.15
C VAL A 480 -16.05 14.60 -0.98
N ARG A 481 -16.98 14.52 -0.05
CA ARG A 481 -18.08 15.47 0.10
C ARG A 481 -17.67 16.95 0.18
N PRO A 482 -16.65 17.33 0.96
CA PRO A 482 -16.17 18.72 1.02
C PRO A 482 -15.58 19.23 -0.31
N LEU A 483 -15.16 18.32 -1.22
CA LEU A 483 -14.52 18.61 -2.50
C LEU A 483 -15.53 18.72 -3.66
N LEU A 484 -16.82 18.51 -3.39
CA LEU A 484 -17.85 18.60 -4.42
C LEU A 484 -18.16 20.06 -4.76
N PRO A 485 -18.13 20.44 -6.05
CA PRO A 485 -18.59 21.74 -6.49
C PRO A 485 -20.11 21.86 -6.28
N GLY A 486 -20.59 23.06 -5.97
CA GLY A 486 -22.04 23.35 -5.88
C GLY A 486 -22.69 23.68 -7.22
N ALA A 487 -21.90 23.92 -8.25
CA ALA A 487 -22.38 24.41 -9.54
C ALA A 487 -22.78 23.24 -10.48
N PRO A 488 -23.94 23.32 -11.14
CA PRO A 488 -24.40 22.30 -12.10
C PRO A 488 -23.55 22.22 -13.37
N GLU A 489 -22.82 23.27 -13.66
CA GLU A 489 -21.90 23.39 -14.80
C GLU A 489 -20.62 22.57 -14.60
N CYS A 490 -20.31 22.23 -13.34
CA CYS A 490 -19.17 21.41 -13.00
C CYS A 490 -19.55 19.92 -13.00
N LEU A 491 -18.58 19.08 -13.37
CA LEU A 491 -18.72 17.64 -13.34
C LEU A 491 -17.62 17.04 -12.48
N THR A 492 -18.00 16.17 -11.54
CA THR A 492 -17.05 15.48 -10.68
C THR A 492 -17.04 13.99 -11.01
N VAL A 493 -15.86 13.43 -11.24
CA VAL A 493 -15.65 11.99 -11.38
C VAL A 493 -14.78 11.53 -10.22
N VAL A 494 -15.27 10.53 -9.50
CA VAL A 494 -14.59 9.95 -8.33
C VAL A 494 -14.23 8.52 -8.64
N THR A 495 -12.99 8.10 -8.42
CA THR A 495 -12.63 6.67 -8.45
C THR A 495 -12.44 6.12 -7.05
N SER A 496 -12.81 4.89 -6.82
CA SER A 496 -12.63 4.20 -5.54
C SER A 496 -12.52 2.69 -5.70
N ARG A 497 -11.88 2.04 -4.73
CA ARG A 497 -11.95 0.58 -4.56
C ARG A 497 -13.16 0.15 -3.74
N ALA A 498 -13.90 1.10 -3.15
CA ALA A 498 -15.15 0.88 -2.45
C ALA A 498 -16.33 1.40 -3.26
N GLY A 499 -17.51 0.85 -3.08
CA GLY A 499 -18.72 1.21 -3.84
C GLY A 499 -19.29 2.60 -3.57
N LEU A 500 -18.76 3.39 -2.61
CA LEU A 500 -19.16 4.75 -2.23
C LEU A 500 -20.69 4.97 -2.19
N ALA A 501 -21.45 3.99 -1.68
CA ALA A 501 -22.90 4.03 -1.62
C ALA A 501 -23.46 5.31 -0.92
N GLY A 502 -22.68 5.89 0.01
CA GLY A 502 -23.03 7.16 0.67
C GLY A 502 -23.08 8.36 -0.30
N LEU A 503 -22.28 8.38 -1.37
CA LEU A 503 -22.36 9.42 -2.41
C LEU A 503 -23.59 9.21 -3.29
N THR A 504 -23.94 7.97 -3.60
CA THR A 504 -25.14 7.64 -4.40
C THR A 504 -26.41 7.99 -3.63
N ALA A 505 -26.49 7.58 -2.36
CA ALA A 505 -27.71 7.74 -1.57
C ALA A 505 -27.98 9.19 -1.13
N ARG A 506 -26.94 9.97 -0.81
CA ARG A 506 -27.08 11.31 -0.24
C ARG A 506 -26.77 12.44 -1.21
N ASP A 507 -25.77 12.22 -2.08
CA ASP A 507 -25.25 13.27 -2.94
C ASP A 507 -25.63 13.06 -4.42
N GLY A 508 -26.45 12.04 -4.73
CA GLY A 508 -27.00 11.79 -6.07
C GLY A 508 -25.95 11.30 -7.09
N ALA A 509 -24.83 10.72 -6.63
CA ALA A 509 -23.81 10.22 -7.53
C ALA A 509 -24.30 9.03 -8.37
N ARG A 510 -23.99 9.07 -9.68
CA ARG A 510 -24.25 7.95 -10.58
C ARG A 510 -23.15 6.90 -10.41
N PRO A 511 -23.45 5.67 -10.01
CA PRO A 511 -22.46 4.62 -9.89
C PRO A 511 -22.11 4.04 -11.26
N LEU A 512 -20.80 3.79 -11.50
CA LEU A 512 -20.27 3.04 -12.63
C LEU A 512 -19.30 1.98 -12.08
N ALA A 513 -19.72 0.73 -12.07
CA ALA A 513 -18.88 -0.38 -11.64
C ALA A 513 -18.07 -0.93 -12.81
N LEU A 514 -16.76 -1.07 -12.64
CA LEU A 514 -15.87 -1.72 -13.60
C LEU A 514 -15.71 -3.19 -13.24
N ASP A 515 -16.02 -4.05 -14.21
CA ASP A 515 -15.76 -5.48 -14.13
C ASP A 515 -14.45 -5.85 -14.85
N LEU A 516 -14.07 -7.12 -14.80
CA LEU A 516 -12.91 -7.63 -15.53
C LEU A 516 -12.99 -7.26 -17.02
N MET A 517 -11.81 -7.07 -17.63
CA MET A 517 -11.75 -6.73 -19.04
C MET A 517 -12.35 -7.85 -19.91
N PRO A 518 -13.17 -7.55 -20.91
CA PRO A 518 -13.63 -8.54 -21.90
C PRO A 518 -12.44 -9.27 -22.54
N ALA A 519 -12.61 -10.55 -22.87
CA ALA A 519 -11.52 -11.35 -23.44
C ALA A 519 -10.92 -10.73 -24.73
N PRO A 520 -11.72 -10.20 -25.68
CA PRO A 520 -11.16 -9.52 -26.85
C PRO A 520 -10.30 -8.29 -26.50
N ASP A 521 -10.74 -7.48 -25.54
CA ASP A 521 -10.01 -6.30 -25.12
C ASP A 521 -8.70 -6.64 -24.41
N ALA A 522 -8.72 -7.72 -23.60
CA ALA A 522 -7.52 -8.23 -22.91
C ALA A 522 -6.47 -8.71 -23.93
N VAL A 523 -6.89 -9.40 -24.98
CA VAL A 523 -6.02 -9.82 -26.10
C VAL A 523 -5.50 -8.59 -26.85
N ALA A 524 -6.35 -7.61 -27.13
CA ALA A 524 -5.97 -6.38 -27.82
C ALA A 524 -4.96 -5.53 -27.02
N LEU A 525 -5.07 -5.52 -25.68
CA LEU A 525 -4.09 -4.87 -24.82
C LEU A 525 -2.74 -5.58 -24.89
N LEU A 526 -2.72 -6.91 -24.81
CA LEU A 526 -1.51 -7.71 -24.99
C LEU A 526 -0.88 -7.47 -26.37
N ASP A 527 -1.67 -7.53 -27.45
CA ASP A 527 -1.22 -7.28 -28.82
C ASP A 527 -0.54 -5.91 -28.98
N ARG A 528 -1.10 -4.88 -28.35
CA ARG A 528 -0.54 -3.52 -28.38
C ARG A 528 0.80 -3.40 -27.70
N VAL A 529 1.04 -4.12 -26.60
CA VAL A 529 2.27 -4.04 -25.80
C VAL A 529 3.35 -4.96 -26.35
N ILE A 530 3.04 -6.24 -26.63
CA ILE A 530 4.03 -7.22 -27.13
C ILE A 530 4.30 -7.08 -28.64
N GLY A 531 3.45 -6.37 -29.34
CA GLY A 531 3.52 -6.13 -30.77
C GLY A 531 2.77 -7.13 -31.63
N PRO A 532 2.14 -6.65 -32.75
CA PRO A 532 1.19 -7.45 -33.52
C PRO A 532 1.82 -8.65 -34.26
N ARG A 533 3.12 -8.62 -34.55
CA ARG A 533 3.81 -9.76 -35.16
C ARG A 533 3.89 -10.94 -34.21
N ARG A 534 4.30 -10.69 -32.97
CA ARG A 534 4.48 -11.71 -31.93
C ARG A 534 3.13 -12.27 -31.47
N ALA A 535 2.14 -11.40 -31.26
CA ALA A 535 0.80 -11.83 -30.89
C ALA A 535 0.15 -12.73 -31.96
N ARG A 536 0.31 -12.41 -33.24
CA ARG A 536 -0.21 -13.21 -34.36
C ARG A 536 0.53 -14.53 -34.57
N SER A 537 1.79 -14.66 -34.14
CA SER A 537 2.51 -15.94 -34.22
C SER A 537 2.02 -16.98 -33.20
N GLU A 538 1.45 -16.53 -32.07
CA GLU A 538 1.01 -17.41 -30.98
C GLU A 538 -0.38 -17.04 -30.43
N PRO A 539 -1.46 -16.99 -31.27
CA PRO A 539 -2.75 -16.42 -30.87
C PRO A 539 -3.41 -17.23 -29.73
N ALA A 540 -3.24 -18.54 -29.70
CA ALA A 540 -3.77 -19.38 -28.61
C ALA A 540 -3.06 -19.09 -27.28
N ALA A 541 -1.73 -18.93 -27.30
CA ALA A 541 -0.95 -18.59 -26.10
C ALA A 541 -1.27 -17.18 -25.57
N VAL A 542 -1.54 -16.21 -26.46
CA VAL A 542 -1.98 -14.86 -26.07
C VAL A 542 -3.34 -14.89 -25.40
N ALA A 543 -4.30 -15.63 -25.95
CA ALA A 543 -5.62 -15.79 -25.34
C ALA A 543 -5.52 -16.48 -23.97
N GLU A 544 -4.65 -17.47 -23.85
CA GLU A 544 -4.39 -18.16 -22.61
C GLU A 544 -3.66 -17.24 -21.60
N LEU A 545 -2.69 -16.44 -22.03
CA LEU A 545 -2.03 -15.44 -21.19
C LEU A 545 -3.06 -14.47 -20.58
N ALA A 546 -4.02 -14.01 -21.40
CA ALA A 546 -5.12 -13.17 -20.94
C ALA A 546 -5.96 -13.87 -19.84
N ALA A 547 -6.25 -15.17 -19.99
CA ALA A 547 -6.97 -15.95 -19.01
C ALA A 547 -6.18 -16.16 -17.71
N VAL A 548 -4.90 -16.53 -17.81
CA VAL A 548 -4.00 -16.76 -16.65
C VAL A 548 -3.78 -15.46 -15.84
N CYS A 549 -3.71 -14.30 -16.50
CA CYS A 549 -3.69 -12.98 -15.86
C CYS A 549 -5.06 -12.56 -15.27
N GLY A 550 -6.09 -13.41 -15.35
CA GLY A 550 -7.44 -13.16 -14.85
C GLY A 550 -8.12 -11.98 -15.55
N ARG A 551 -7.68 -11.61 -16.74
CA ARG A 551 -8.16 -10.44 -17.51
C ARG A 551 -8.11 -9.12 -16.71
N LEU A 552 -7.18 -9.04 -15.76
CA LEU A 552 -6.94 -7.86 -14.96
C LEU A 552 -5.93 -6.94 -15.70
N PRO A 553 -6.29 -5.71 -16.08
CA PRO A 553 -5.42 -4.84 -16.88
C PRO A 553 -4.01 -4.66 -16.34
N LEU A 554 -3.85 -4.50 -15.02
CA LEU A 554 -2.53 -4.39 -14.39
C LEU A 554 -1.71 -5.66 -14.59
N ALA A 555 -2.28 -6.84 -14.36
CA ALA A 555 -1.59 -8.11 -14.56
C ALA A 555 -1.22 -8.33 -16.04
N LEU A 556 -2.11 -7.97 -16.96
CA LEU A 556 -1.86 -8.02 -18.40
C LEU A 556 -0.71 -7.10 -18.82
N ALA A 557 -0.70 -5.87 -18.31
CA ALA A 557 0.35 -4.89 -18.62
C ALA A 557 1.72 -5.37 -18.11
N ILE A 558 1.79 -5.92 -16.88
CA ILE A 558 3.03 -6.46 -16.30
C ILE A 558 3.53 -7.67 -17.12
N ALA A 559 2.64 -8.63 -17.41
CA ALA A 559 3.03 -9.80 -18.20
C ALA A 559 3.50 -9.42 -19.61
N ALA A 560 2.83 -8.46 -20.25
CA ALA A 560 3.19 -7.97 -21.57
C ALA A 560 4.53 -7.20 -21.55
N SER A 561 4.79 -6.36 -20.55
CA SER A 561 6.06 -5.64 -20.39
C SER A 561 7.25 -6.62 -20.23
N ARG A 562 7.11 -7.63 -19.37
CA ARG A 562 8.14 -8.67 -19.21
C ARG A 562 8.41 -9.45 -20.51
N LEU A 563 7.37 -9.70 -21.32
CA LEU A 563 7.53 -10.29 -22.63
C LEU A 563 8.21 -9.35 -23.61
N ALA A 564 7.91 -8.06 -23.58
CA ALA A 564 8.53 -7.04 -24.44
C ALA A 564 10.03 -6.89 -24.15
N GLU A 565 10.43 -6.97 -22.89
CA GLU A 565 11.83 -6.93 -22.43
C GLU A 565 12.63 -8.18 -22.86
N ARG A 566 11.94 -9.29 -23.12
CA ARG A 566 12.56 -10.59 -23.48
C ARG A 566 12.14 -11.06 -24.87
N PRO A 567 12.67 -10.48 -25.95
CA PRO A 567 12.21 -10.75 -27.32
C PRO A 567 12.45 -12.20 -27.79
N GLY A 568 13.42 -12.90 -27.19
CA GLY A 568 13.72 -14.31 -27.51
C GLY A 568 12.83 -15.32 -26.80
N ARG A 569 11.94 -14.90 -25.88
CA ARG A 569 11.06 -15.81 -25.13
C ARG A 569 9.71 -15.93 -25.84
N THR A 570 9.17 -17.14 -25.95
CA THR A 570 7.82 -17.34 -26.53
C THR A 570 6.73 -16.92 -25.56
N VAL A 571 5.52 -16.60 -26.07
CA VAL A 571 4.36 -16.31 -25.22
C VAL A 571 3.95 -17.59 -24.47
N ALA A 572 4.03 -18.75 -25.12
CA ALA A 572 3.75 -20.05 -24.51
C ALA A 572 4.66 -20.37 -23.32
N ASP A 573 5.97 -20.09 -23.39
CA ASP A 573 6.90 -20.28 -22.26
C ASP A 573 6.52 -19.41 -21.07
N HIS A 574 6.10 -18.17 -21.32
CA HIS A 574 5.67 -17.26 -20.26
C HIS A 574 4.35 -17.71 -19.62
N VAL A 575 3.42 -18.23 -20.40
CA VAL A 575 2.19 -18.86 -19.91
C VAL A 575 2.50 -20.06 -19.03
N ALA A 576 3.44 -20.92 -19.45
CA ALA A 576 3.86 -22.08 -18.66
C ALA A 576 4.42 -21.70 -17.28
N GLU A 577 5.24 -20.65 -17.22
CA GLU A 577 5.74 -20.08 -15.95
C GLU A 577 4.60 -19.55 -15.07
N LEU A 578 3.65 -18.80 -15.64
CA LEU A 578 2.50 -18.24 -14.92
C LEU A 578 1.44 -19.29 -14.52
N ARG A 579 1.47 -20.48 -15.11
CA ARG A 579 0.63 -21.61 -14.67
C ARG A 579 1.07 -22.21 -13.34
N ASP A 580 2.34 -22.07 -13.00
CA ASP A 580 2.84 -22.44 -11.66
C ASP A 580 2.17 -21.53 -10.62
N THR A 581 1.19 -22.07 -9.91
CA THR A 581 0.39 -21.33 -8.92
C THR A 581 1.23 -20.84 -7.74
N GLY A 582 2.34 -21.51 -7.43
CA GLY A 582 3.26 -21.13 -6.35
C GLY A 582 4.00 -19.82 -6.63
N ASN A 583 4.24 -19.49 -7.91
CA ASN A 583 5.06 -18.34 -8.33
C ASN A 583 4.29 -17.24 -9.08
N ARG A 584 3.01 -17.46 -9.42
CA ARG A 584 2.24 -16.56 -10.28
C ARG A 584 2.21 -15.11 -9.82
N LEU A 585 1.93 -14.85 -8.53
CA LEU A 585 1.88 -13.49 -7.99
C LEU A 585 3.28 -12.85 -7.90
N THR A 586 4.32 -13.64 -7.72
CA THR A 586 5.71 -13.17 -7.76
C THR A 586 6.13 -12.86 -9.20
N ALA A 587 5.74 -13.69 -10.14
CA ALA A 587 5.96 -13.46 -11.56
C ALA A 587 5.18 -12.25 -12.13
N LEU A 588 4.16 -11.77 -11.44
CA LEU A 588 3.41 -10.55 -11.75
C LEU A 588 3.85 -9.36 -10.86
N ALA A 589 5.12 -9.28 -10.50
CA ALA A 589 5.74 -8.12 -9.85
C ALA A 589 6.66 -7.39 -10.85
N ILE A 590 6.89 -6.11 -10.65
CA ILE A 590 7.85 -5.29 -11.39
C ILE A 590 9.03 -5.05 -10.45
N ASP A 591 10.24 -5.36 -10.91
CA ASP A 591 11.44 -5.38 -10.03
C ASP A 591 11.84 -3.98 -9.56
N ASP A 592 11.58 -2.94 -10.37
CA ASP A 592 11.87 -1.53 -10.09
C ASP A 592 10.67 -0.74 -9.54
N ASP A 593 9.46 -1.33 -9.53
CA ASP A 593 8.25 -0.70 -8.99
C ASP A 593 7.40 -1.71 -8.17
N ALA A 594 7.85 -1.95 -6.94
CA ALA A 594 7.16 -2.87 -6.03
C ALA A 594 5.72 -2.43 -5.69
N ALA A 595 5.41 -1.12 -5.78
CA ALA A 595 4.06 -0.60 -5.50
C ALA A 595 3.07 -0.95 -6.61
N SER A 596 3.52 -1.06 -7.84
CA SER A 596 2.71 -1.46 -9.00
C SER A 596 2.53 -2.97 -9.14
N ALA A 597 3.14 -3.78 -8.28
CA ALA A 597 2.92 -5.23 -8.26
C ALA A 597 1.45 -5.57 -7.92
N VAL A 598 0.91 -6.58 -8.62
CA VAL A 598 -0.47 -7.04 -8.34
C VAL A 598 -0.67 -7.40 -6.88
N ARG A 599 0.32 -8.08 -6.26
CA ARG A 599 0.28 -8.45 -4.83
C ARG A 599 0.18 -7.22 -3.92
N ALA A 600 1.02 -6.18 -4.14
CA ALA A 600 1.01 -4.97 -3.34
C ALA A 600 -0.34 -4.24 -3.42
N THR A 601 -0.90 -4.17 -4.62
CA THR A 601 -2.21 -3.55 -4.88
C THR A 601 -3.35 -4.28 -4.16
N LEU A 602 -3.30 -5.62 -4.11
CA LEU A 602 -4.27 -6.46 -3.38
C LEU A 602 -4.09 -6.33 -1.86
N ASP A 603 -2.84 -6.28 -1.38
CA ASP A 603 -2.50 -6.15 0.04
C ASP A 603 -3.07 -4.86 0.64
N LEU A 604 -2.99 -3.74 -0.07
CA LEU A 604 -3.59 -2.48 0.34
C LEU A 604 -5.12 -2.59 0.55
N SER A 605 -5.82 -3.31 -0.34
CA SER A 605 -7.26 -3.53 -0.19
C SER A 605 -7.58 -4.48 0.97
N TYR A 606 -6.78 -5.53 1.14
CA TYR A 606 -6.94 -6.51 2.23
C TYR A 606 -6.73 -5.87 3.62
N ARG A 607 -5.72 -5.01 3.78
CA ARG A 607 -5.42 -4.34 5.06
C ARG A 607 -6.53 -3.41 5.53
N THR A 608 -7.31 -2.85 4.61
CA THR A 608 -8.43 -1.96 4.97
C THR A 608 -9.67 -2.70 5.48
N LEU A 609 -9.73 -4.04 5.32
CA LEU A 609 -10.86 -4.85 5.75
C LEU A 609 -10.93 -4.98 7.28
N PRO A 610 -12.13 -5.05 7.86
CA PRO A 610 -12.34 -5.48 9.23
C PRO A 610 -11.83 -6.90 9.48
N ALA A 611 -11.54 -7.23 10.75
CA ALA A 611 -10.97 -8.54 11.12
C ALA A 611 -11.83 -9.73 10.64
N ALA A 612 -13.16 -9.66 10.79
CA ALA A 612 -14.08 -10.70 10.34
C ALA A 612 -14.00 -10.92 8.82
N ALA A 613 -13.97 -9.84 8.03
CA ALA A 613 -13.86 -9.90 6.57
C ALA A 613 -12.49 -10.45 6.13
N ARG A 614 -11.39 -10.08 6.79
CA ARG A 614 -10.08 -10.68 6.53
C ARG A 614 -10.06 -12.18 6.81
N THR A 615 -10.66 -12.61 7.92
CA THR A 615 -10.76 -14.02 8.26
C THR A 615 -11.57 -14.79 7.22
N LEU A 616 -12.75 -14.31 6.87
CA LEU A 616 -13.58 -14.94 5.83
C LEU A 616 -12.82 -14.99 4.49
N PHE A 617 -12.20 -13.90 4.06
CA PHE A 617 -11.44 -13.85 2.81
C PHE A 617 -10.35 -14.94 2.73
N ARG A 618 -9.59 -15.14 3.81
CA ARG A 618 -8.58 -16.20 3.90
C ARG A 618 -9.21 -17.60 3.81
N LEU A 619 -10.32 -17.82 4.51
CA LEU A 619 -11.00 -19.12 4.51
C LEU A 619 -11.60 -19.46 3.14
N LEU A 620 -12.07 -18.45 2.37
CA LEU A 620 -12.59 -18.66 1.01
C LEU A 620 -11.57 -19.31 0.07
N ALA A 621 -10.27 -19.10 0.28
CA ALA A 621 -9.22 -19.75 -0.48
C ALA A 621 -9.19 -21.28 -0.30
N LEU A 622 -9.77 -21.79 0.80
CA LEU A 622 -9.82 -23.22 1.11
C LEU A 622 -10.92 -23.96 0.36
N THR A 623 -11.83 -23.23 -0.31
CA THR A 623 -12.95 -23.82 -1.05
C THR A 623 -12.48 -24.38 -2.38
N PRO A 624 -12.95 -25.56 -2.80
CA PRO A 624 -12.72 -26.06 -4.15
C PRO A 624 -13.53 -25.25 -5.18
N GLY A 625 -12.89 -24.83 -6.27
CA GLY A 625 -13.52 -23.98 -7.29
C GLY A 625 -13.53 -22.50 -6.94
N SER A 626 -14.05 -21.65 -7.84
CA SER A 626 -13.99 -20.19 -7.74
C SER A 626 -15.23 -19.55 -7.08
N GLY A 627 -16.32 -20.30 -6.89
CA GLY A 627 -17.57 -19.77 -6.37
C GLY A 627 -18.11 -20.58 -5.18
N LEU A 628 -18.98 -19.96 -4.39
CA LEU A 628 -19.69 -20.60 -3.28
C LEU A 628 -20.99 -19.84 -2.97
N THR A 629 -21.89 -20.51 -2.23
CA THR A 629 -23.10 -19.88 -1.68
C THR A 629 -22.82 -19.27 -0.30
N ALA A 630 -23.67 -18.33 0.15
CA ALA A 630 -23.56 -17.79 1.50
C ALA A 630 -23.70 -18.90 2.57
N ALA A 631 -24.51 -19.94 2.31
CA ALA A 631 -24.65 -21.07 3.22
C ALA A 631 -23.36 -21.90 3.31
N ALA A 632 -22.66 -22.14 2.20
CA ALA A 632 -21.35 -22.80 2.19
C ALA A 632 -20.28 -21.96 2.90
N ALA A 633 -20.30 -20.63 2.71
CA ALA A 633 -19.43 -19.71 3.42
C ALA A 633 -19.68 -19.70 4.95
N ALA A 634 -20.94 -19.78 5.34
CA ALA A 634 -21.35 -19.89 6.75
C ALA A 634 -20.81 -21.17 7.39
N ALA A 635 -20.96 -22.29 6.70
CA ALA A 635 -20.39 -23.58 7.14
C ALA A 635 -18.86 -23.49 7.26
N LEU A 636 -18.19 -22.89 6.29
CA LEU A 636 -16.73 -22.70 6.32
C LEU A 636 -16.28 -21.94 7.57
N CYS A 637 -17.00 -20.87 7.94
CA CYS A 637 -16.74 -20.07 9.13
C CYS A 637 -17.16 -20.78 10.44
N GLY A 638 -18.13 -21.67 10.38
CA GLY A 638 -18.78 -22.23 11.56
C GLY A 638 -19.81 -21.30 12.19
N GLU A 639 -20.39 -20.40 11.40
CA GLU A 639 -21.33 -19.35 11.79
C GLU A 639 -22.66 -19.49 11.05
N ARG A 640 -23.70 -18.79 11.48
CA ARG A 640 -24.99 -18.73 10.78
C ARG A 640 -24.91 -17.86 9.53
N VAL A 641 -25.73 -18.17 8.51
CA VAL A 641 -25.80 -17.40 7.25
C VAL A 641 -26.09 -15.91 7.52
N ALA A 642 -26.97 -15.59 8.47
CA ALA A 642 -27.32 -14.22 8.82
C ALA A 642 -26.10 -13.38 9.33
N VAL A 643 -25.10 -14.05 9.93
CA VAL A 643 -23.87 -13.39 10.42
C VAL A 643 -22.86 -13.23 9.27
N VAL A 644 -22.77 -14.21 8.38
CA VAL A 644 -21.75 -14.24 7.33
C VAL A 644 -22.15 -13.42 6.10
N ARG A 645 -23.44 -13.35 5.77
CA ARG A 645 -23.94 -12.58 4.61
C ARG A 645 -23.49 -11.10 4.61
N PRO A 646 -23.62 -10.32 5.69
CA PRO A 646 -23.11 -8.93 5.71
C PRO A 646 -21.59 -8.85 5.47
N VAL A 647 -20.84 -9.86 5.89
CA VAL A 647 -19.38 -9.92 5.68
C VAL A 647 -19.04 -10.24 4.23
N LEU A 648 -19.82 -11.12 3.56
CA LEU A 648 -19.70 -11.37 2.12
C LEU A 648 -20.03 -10.12 1.31
N ASP A 649 -21.09 -9.39 1.68
CA ASP A 649 -21.49 -8.14 1.04
C ASP A 649 -20.42 -7.05 1.23
N GLN A 650 -19.75 -7.04 2.38
CA GLN A 650 -18.61 -6.17 2.65
C GLN A 650 -17.42 -6.48 1.74
N LEU A 651 -17.10 -7.78 1.55
CA LEU A 651 -16.07 -8.22 0.60
C LEU A 651 -16.45 -7.90 -0.84
N ALA A 652 -17.73 -8.03 -1.21
CA ALA A 652 -18.23 -7.66 -2.53
C ALA A 652 -18.15 -6.14 -2.76
N THR A 653 -18.52 -5.34 -1.77
CA THR A 653 -18.40 -3.87 -1.81
C THR A 653 -16.95 -3.41 -1.93
N ALA A 654 -16.01 -4.16 -1.34
CA ALA A 654 -14.57 -3.92 -1.47
C ALA A 654 -13.98 -4.48 -2.77
N HIS A 655 -14.80 -5.05 -3.66
CA HIS A 655 -14.43 -5.69 -4.91
C HIS A 655 -13.36 -6.81 -4.76
N LEU A 656 -13.32 -7.46 -3.60
CA LEU A 656 -12.51 -8.64 -3.33
C LEU A 656 -13.29 -9.94 -3.55
N LEU A 657 -14.59 -9.83 -3.77
CA LEU A 657 -15.50 -10.93 -4.10
C LEU A 657 -16.50 -10.43 -5.13
N ALA A 658 -16.81 -11.22 -6.14
CA ALA A 658 -17.86 -10.91 -7.10
C ALA A 658 -19.18 -11.54 -6.64
N HIS A 659 -20.28 -10.77 -6.68
CA HIS A 659 -21.63 -11.26 -6.44
C HIS A 659 -22.27 -11.60 -7.79
N GLU A 660 -22.55 -12.89 -8.05
CA GLU A 660 -23.06 -13.38 -9.34
C GLU A 660 -24.60 -13.39 -9.44
N GLY A 661 -25.26 -12.84 -8.43
CA GLY A 661 -26.72 -12.84 -8.32
C GLY A 661 -27.26 -13.92 -7.37
N GLY A 662 -28.44 -13.68 -6.79
CA GLY A 662 -29.03 -14.57 -5.79
C GLY A 662 -28.13 -14.70 -4.54
N ASP A 663 -27.70 -15.91 -4.25
CA ASP A 663 -26.88 -16.26 -3.08
C ASP A 663 -25.46 -16.71 -3.45
N HIS A 664 -25.01 -16.41 -4.68
CA HIS A 664 -23.75 -16.90 -5.23
C HIS A 664 -22.69 -15.80 -5.26
N TYR A 665 -21.50 -16.15 -4.76
CA TYR A 665 -20.33 -15.31 -4.72
C TYR A 665 -19.15 -16.02 -5.40
N ARG A 666 -18.29 -15.25 -6.08
CA ARG A 666 -17.11 -15.78 -6.75
C ARG A 666 -15.85 -15.03 -6.37
N LEU A 667 -14.83 -15.80 -6.07
CA LEU A 667 -13.47 -15.31 -5.84
C LEU A 667 -12.64 -15.52 -7.12
N HIS A 668 -12.17 -14.43 -7.73
CA HIS A 668 -11.33 -14.50 -8.94
C HIS A 668 -9.99 -15.17 -8.67
N ASP A 669 -9.41 -15.80 -9.68
CA ASP A 669 -8.22 -16.64 -9.54
C ASP A 669 -7.02 -15.94 -8.88
N LEU A 670 -6.69 -14.72 -9.29
CA LEU A 670 -5.60 -13.97 -8.66
C LEU A 670 -5.90 -13.57 -7.20
N LEU A 671 -7.15 -13.22 -6.91
CA LEU A 671 -7.60 -12.96 -5.54
C LEU A 671 -7.57 -14.22 -4.69
N ARG A 672 -7.90 -15.37 -5.28
CA ARG A 672 -7.85 -16.67 -4.62
C ARG A 672 -6.41 -17.09 -4.30
N LEU A 673 -5.46 -16.87 -5.20
CA LEU A 673 -4.04 -17.10 -4.95
C LEU A 673 -3.54 -16.20 -3.82
N TYR A 674 -3.90 -14.93 -3.85
CA TYR A 674 -3.54 -13.99 -2.78
C TYR A 674 -4.17 -14.38 -1.45
N ALA A 675 -5.45 -14.77 -1.43
CA ALA A 675 -6.12 -15.26 -0.24
C ALA A 675 -5.46 -16.53 0.32
N ALA A 676 -5.01 -17.45 -0.55
CA ALA A 676 -4.28 -18.66 -0.16
C ALA A 676 -2.92 -18.33 0.47
N GLU A 677 -2.15 -17.38 -0.08
CA GLU A 677 -0.91 -16.89 0.54
C GLU A 677 -1.18 -16.29 1.93
N ARG A 678 -2.23 -15.47 2.06
CA ARG A 678 -2.63 -14.90 3.37
C ARG A 678 -3.10 -15.98 4.34
N ALA A 679 -3.84 -16.98 3.86
CA ALA A 679 -4.26 -18.11 4.69
C ALA A 679 -3.07 -18.92 5.20
N ALA A 680 -2.09 -19.20 4.36
CA ALA A 680 -0.87 -19.90 4.75
C ALA A 680 -0.04 -19.12 5.79
N ALA A 681 0.00 -17.79 5.65
CA ALA A 681 0.79 -16.92 6.54
C ALA A 681 0.08 -16.61 7.87
N GLU A 682 -1.25 -16.41 7.84
CA GLU A 682 -2.01 -15.83 8.96
C GLU A 682 -3.03 -16.78 9.60
N THR A 683 -3.32 -17.94 8.96
CA THR A 683 -4.32 -18.90 9.48
C THR A 683 -3.61 -20.18 9.90
N GLY A 684 -3.73 -20.54 11.16
CA GLY A 684 -3.11 -21.77 11.68
C GLY A 684 -3.66 -23.04 11.01
N ARG A 685 -2.82 -24.05 10.85
CA ARG A 685 -3.19 -25.34 10.20
C ARG A 685 -4.45 -25.98 10.80
N ALA A 686 -4.59 -25.94 12.13
CA ALA A 686 -5.77 -26.48 12.83
C ALA A 686 -7.05 -25.75 12.43
N VAL A 687 -7.02 -24.42 12.32
CA VAL A 687 -8.17 -23.59 11.92
C VAL A 687 -8.56 -23.90 10.47
N SER A 688 -7.58 -24.02 9.57
CA SER A 688 -7.80 -24.38 8.17
C SER A 688 -8.38 -25.79 8.02
N ALA A 689 -7.88 -26.76 8.78
CA ALA A 689 -8.39 -28.14 8.79
C ALA A 689 -9.85 -28.20 9.28
N ALA A 690 -10.14 -27.52 10.41
CA ALA A 690 -11.50 -27.48 10.95
C ALA A 690 -12.48 -26.76 9.99
N ALA A 691 -12.04 -25.73 9.27
CA ALA A 691 -12.86 -25.04 8.28
C ALA A 691 -13.19 -25.97 7.08
N ARG A 692 -12.19 -26.69 6.56
CA ARG A 692 -12.42 -27.71 5.49
C ARG A 692 -13.35 -28.83 5.94
N GLU A 693 -13.20 -29.32 7.17
CA GLU A 693 -14.05 -30.36 7.73
C GLU A 693 -15.51 -29.89 7.84
N ARG A 694 -15.75 -28.67 8.34
CA ARG A 694 -17.10 -28.09 8.40
C ARG A 694 -17.74 -27.95 7.01
N LEU A 695 -16.99 -27.41 6.05
CA LEU A 695 -17.46 -27.28 4.68
C LEU A 695 -17.77 -28.64 4.05
N GLY A 696 -16.90 -29.61 4.23
CA GLY A 696 -17.10 -30.98 3.76
C GLY A 696 -18.31 -31.66 4.41
N THR A 697 -18.51 -31.46 5.70
CA THR A 697 -19.68 -31.92 6.44
C THR A 697 -20.95 -31.30 5.89
N TRP A 698 -20.94 -30.01 5.58
CA TRP A 698 -22.06 -29.30 4.94
C TRP A 698 -22.43 -29.94 3.60
N TYR A 699 -21.45 -30.16 2.71
CA TYR A 699 -21.69 -30.82 1.43
C TYR A 699 -22.19 -32.27 1.60
N LEU A 700 -21.67 -33.01 2.57
CA LEU A 700 -22.08 -34.38 2.85
C LEU A 700 -23.54 -34.46 3.28
N HIS A 701 -23.98 -33.58 4.17
CA HIS A 701 -25.38 -33.54 4.63
C HIS A 701 -26.33 -33.09 3.52
N HIS A 702 -25.94 -32.16 2.65
CA HIS A 702 -26.73 -31.74 1.50
C HIS A 702 -26.81 -32.84 0.44
N ALA A 703 -25.71 -33.55 0.19
CA ALA A 703 -25.70 -34.70 -0.73
C ALA A 703 -26.56 -35.86 -0.21
N ASP A 704 -26.53 -36.14 1.10
CA ASP A 704 -27.38 -37.13 1.72
C ASP A 704 -28.87 -36.75 1.65
N ALA A 705 -29.19 -35.47 1.89
CA ALA A 705 -30.54 -34.94 1.73
C ALA A 705 -31.03 -35.06 0.28
N ALA A 706 -30.19 -34.71 -0.71
CA ALA A 706 -30.49 -34.90 -2.11
C ALA A 706 -30.72 -36.38 -2.46
N ALA A 707 -29.84 -37.25 -2.02
CA ALA A 707 -29.96 -38.68 -2.23
C ALA A 707 -31.24 -39.26 -1.63
N ARG A 708 -31.77 -38.73 -0.51
CA ARG A 708 -33.07 -39.16 0.08
C ARG A 708 -34.24 -38.90 -0.86
N LEU A 709 -34.17 -37.86 -1.66
CA LEU A 709 -35.19 -37.50 -2.60
C LEU A 709 -35.02 -38.24 -3.95
N LEU A 710 -33.77 -38.45 -4.39
CA LEU A 710 -33.47 -39.13 -5.67
C LEU A 710 -33.69 -40.64 -5.58
N THR A 711 -33.28 -41.27 -4.48
CA THR A 711 -33.41 -42.75 -4.28
C THR A 711 -33.90 -43.08 -2.88
N PRO A 712 -35.20 -42.91 -2.56
CA PRO A 712 -35.74 -43.03 -1.20
C PRO A 712 -35.58 -44.44 -0.60
N HIS A 713 -35.53 -45.47 -1.41
CA HIS A 713 -35.49 -46.88 -0.97
C HIS A 713 -34.04 -47.39 -0.69
N ARG A 714 -33.02 -46.60 -0.97
CA ARG A 714 -31.63 -47.04 -0.79
C ARG A 714 -31.21 -46.96 0.68
N ARG A 715 -30.50 -48.02 1.16
CA ARG A 715 -29.84 -47.98 2.50
C ARG A 715 -28.80 -46.88 2.55
N ARG A 716 -28.74 -46.17 3.69
CA ARG A 716 -27.89 -45.02 3.89
C ARG A 716 -26.92 -45.26 5.03
N ILE A 717 -25.79 -44.50 4.96
CA ILE A 717 -24.82 -44.46 6.02
C ILE A 717 -25.30 -43.43 7.04
N PRO A 718 -25.40 -43.81 8.35
CA PRO A 718 -25.75 -42.85 9.36
C PRO A 718 -24.71 -41.71 9.42
N LEU A 719 -25.18 -40.48 9.36
CA LEU A 719 -24.36 -39.29 9.54
C LEU A 719 -24.53 -38.78 10.99
N GLY A 720 -23.48 -38.27 11.58
CA GLY A 720 -23.56 -37.56 12.87
C GLY A 720 -24.41 -36.27 12.73
N ALA A 721 -24.86 -35.70 13.84
CA ALA A 721 -25.55 -34.43 13.83
C ALA A 721 -24.61 -33.33 13.29
N PRO A 722 -25.07 -32.48 12.34
CA PRO A 722 -24.29 -31.33 11.90
C PRO A 722 -24.22 -30.29 13.03
N GLY A 723 -23.23 -29.39 12.94
CA GLY A 723 -23.06 -28.31 13.92
C GLY A 723 -24.19 -27.26 13.85
N PRO A 724 -24.24 -26.32 14.80
CA PRO A 724 -25.28 -25.28 14.91
C PRO A 724 -25.28 -24.28 13.75
N TRP A 725 -24.23 -24.28 12.94
CA TRP A 725 -24.05 -23.48 11.71
C TRP A 725 -24.75 -24.10 10.48
N TYR A 726 -25.24 -25.35 10.57
CA TYR A 726 -25.84 -26.04 9.46
C TYR A 726 -27.28 -25.56 9.24
N GLU A 727 -27.59 -25.18 8.02
CA GLU A 727 -28.94 -24.94 7.55
C GLU A 727 -29.33 -26.05 6.55
N PRO A 728 -30.50 -26.69 6.71
CA PRO A 728 -30.94 -27.71 5.79
C PRO A 728 -31.15 -27.15 4.37
N PRO A 729 -31.00 -27.98 3.32
CA PRO A 729 -31.17 -27.51 1.96
C PRO A 729 -32.60 -27.06 1.68
N ALA A 730 -32.74 -26.05 0.83
CA ALA A 730 -34.04 -25.51 0.44
C ALA A 730 -34.85 -26.41 -0.52
N PHE A 731 -34.22 -27.42 -1.13
CA PHE A 731 -34.90 -28.31 -2.05
C PHE A 731 -35.71 -29.39 -1.31
N THR A 732 -36.96 -29.60 -1.76
CA THR A 732 -37.90 -30.56 -1.18
C THR A 732 -38.37 -31.61 -2.17
N THR A 733 -37.96 -31.52 -3.44
CA THR A 733 -38.34 -32.43 -4.52
C THR A 733 -37.13 -33.07 -5.20
N ALA A 734 -37.28 -34.23 -5.81
CA ALA A 734 -36.23 -34.91 -6.57
C ALA A 734 -35.64 -34.01 -7.68
N ALA A 735 -36.50 -33.30 -8.43
CA ALA A 735 -36.04 -32.35 -9.44
C ALA A 735 -35.24 -31.17 -8.85
N GLY A 736 -35.61 -30.69 -7.65
CA GLY A 736 -34.86 -29.68 -6.93
C GLY A 736 -33.50 -30.18 -6.45
N ALA A 737 -33.46 -31.40 -5.92
CA ALA A 737 -32.23 -32.08 -5.49
C ALA A 737 -31.27 -32.30 -6.67
N GLN A 738 -31.79 -32.72 -7.81
CA GLN A 738 -31.00 -32.93 -9.04
C GLN A 738 -30.37 -31.60 -9.50
N ARG A 739 -31.17 -30.55 -9.65
CA ARG A 739 -30.66 -29.21 -10.04
C ARG A 739 -29.58 -28.70 -9.08
N TRP A 740 -29.75 -28.94 -7.78
CA TRP A 740 -28.70 -28.58 -6.81
C TRP A 740 -27.42 -29.37 -7.05
N CYS A 741 -27.50 -30.67 -7.23
CA CYS A 741 -26.35 -31.51 -7.56
C CYS A 741 -25.65 -31.07 -8.86
N GLU A 742 -26.42 -30.71 -9.89
CA GLU A 742 -25.90 -30.20 -11.17
C GLU A 742 -25.18 -28.86 -10.99
N SER A 743 -25.79 -27.92 -10.26
CA SER A 743 -25.17 -26.60 -9.99
C SER A 743 -23.91 -26.68 -9.12
N GLU A 744 -23.84 -27.65 -8.21
CA GLU A 744 -22.72 -27.86 -7.33
C GLU A 744 -21.71 -28.93 -7.80
N HIS A 745 -21.95 -29.52 -8.98
CA HIS A 745 -21.20 -30.68 -9.49
C HIS A 745 -19.67 -30.50 -9.40
N THR A 746 -19.15 -29.41 -9.94
CA THR A 746 -17.70 -29.12 -9.95
C THR A 746 -17.14 -28.99 -8.54
N ARG A 747 -17.90 -28.37 -7.62
CA ARG A 747 -17.50 -28.18 -6.23
C ARG A 747 -17.56 -29.48 -5.45
N LEU A 748 -18.58 -30.30 -5.69
CA LEU A 748 -18.69 -31.63 -5.09
C LEU A 748 -17.53 -32.54 -5.48
N LEU A 749 -17.14 -32.57 -6.77
CA LEU A 749 -15.92 -33.27 -7.20
C LEU A 749 -14.65 -32.69 -6.59
N GLY A 750 -14.57 -31.38 -6.51
CA GLY A 750 -13.45 -30.69 -5.85
C GLY A 750 -13.34 -31.04 -4.35
N MET A 751 -14.47 -31.13 -3.65
CA MET A 751 -14.51 -31.55 -2.24
C MET A 751 -14.06 -33.00 -2.05
N VAL A 752 -14.47 -33.90 -2.92
CA VAL A 752 -14.01 -35.30 -2.87
C VAL A 752 -12.49 -35.38 -3.01
N ARG A 753 -11.91 -34.64 -3.99
CA ARG A 753 -10.47 -34.58 -4.19
C ARG A 753 -9.74 -33.95 -2.98
N ALA A 754 -10.24 -32.82 -2.51
CA ALA A 754 -9.65 -32.14 -1.35
C ALA A 754 -9.70 -32.98 -0.08
N ALA A 755 -10.76 -33.76 0.13
CA ALA A 755 -10.85 -34.69 1.23
C ALA A 755 -9.87 -35.86 1.09
N ALA A 756 -9.65 -36.37 -0.11
CA ALA A 756 -8.67 -37.42 -0.37
C ALA A 756 -7.21 -36.94 -0.19
N GLU A 757 -6.91 -35.68 -0.50
CA GLU A 757 -5.57 -35.13 -0.41
C GLU A 757 -5.23 -34.60 1.01
N HIS A 758 -6.20 -34.06 1.71
CA HIS A 758 -5.97 -33.32 2.95
C HIS A 758 -6.75 -33.83 4.15
N GLY A 759 -7.57 -34.91 3.99
CA GLY A 759 -8.45 -35.46 5.03
C GLY A 759 -9.69 -34.59 5.32
N PRO A 760 -10.61 -35.02 6.17
CA PRO A 760 -10.60 -36.31 6.88
C PRO A 760 -11.00 -37.47 5.95
N ASP A 761 -10.35 -38.61 6.12
CA ASP A 761 -10.57 -39.83 5.32
C ASP A 761 -12.04 -40.26 5.28
N THR A 762 -12.76 -40.05 6.38
CA THR A 762 -14.20 -40.35 6.47
C THR A 762 -15.03 -39.57 5.47
N LEU A 763 -14.67 -38.34 5.13
CA LEU A 763 -15.36 -37.53 4.15
C LEU A 763 -15.03 -37.99 2.72
N ALA A 764 -13.77 -38.38 2.47
CA ALA A 764 -13.29 -38.82 1.16
C ALA A 764 -14.08 -39.98 0.56
N TRP A 765 -14.59 -40.91 1.38
CA TRP A 765 -15.41 -42.01 0.92
C TRP A 765 -16.92 -41.81 1.13
N ARG A 766 -17.37 -41.10 2.19
CA ARG A 766 -18.78 -40.85 2.48
C ARG A 766 -19.47 -39.97 1.45
N LEU A 767 -18.78 -38.92 1.00
CA LEU A 767 -19.33 -37.97 0.05
C LEU A 767 -19.61 -38.61 -1.33
N PRO A 768 -18.68 -39.39 -1.94
CA PRO A 768 -18.99 -40.15 -3.15
C PRO A 768 -20.14 -41.12 -2.99
N VAL A 769 -20.23 -41.82 -1.83
CA VAL A 769 -21.33 -42.73 -1.56
C VAL A 769 -22.68 -42.01 -1.47
N ALA A 770 -22.73 -40.82 -0.90
CA ALA A 770 -23.93 -39.98 -0.87
C ALA A 770 -24.30 -39.48 -2.28
N LEU A 771 -23.31 -39.16 -3.13
CA LEU A 771 -23.51 -38.69 -4.51
C LEU A 771 -23.80 -39.80 -5.50
N TRP A 772 -23.66 -41.07 -5.13
CA TRP A 772 -23.94 -42.21 -6.00
C TRP A 772 -25.30 -42.10 -6.67
N SER A 773 -26.34 -41.74 -5.92
CA SER A 773 -27.69 -41.58 -6.42
C SER A 773 -27.82 -40.55 -7.52
N TYR A 774 -27.05 -39.49 -7.48
CA TYR A 774 -26.99 -38.42 -8.50
C TYR A 774 -26.23 -38.89 -9.76
N TRP A 775 -25.15 -39.65 -9.62
CA TRP A 775 -24.34 -40.04 -10.77
C TRP A 775 -24.96 -41.19 -11.60
N PHE A 776 -25.95 -41.89 -11.04
CA PHE A 776 -26.64 -43.01 -11.70
C PHE A 776 -28.11 -42.71 -12.05
N THR A 777 -28.59 -41.50 -11.85
CA THR A 777 -29.87 -41.01 -12.35
C THR A 777 -29.64 -39.97 -13.45
#